data_6ae4ea589cfdbf104f1658f0cf0a1852
#
_entry.id   6ae4ea589cfdbf104f1658f0cf0a1852
#
_cell.length_a   1.000
_cell.length_b   1.000
_cell.length_c   1.000
_cell.angle_alpha   90.00
_cell.angle_beta   90.00
_cell.angle_gamma   90.00
#
_symmetry.space_group_name_H-M   'P 1'
#
loop_
_entity.id
_entity.type
_entity.pdbx_description
1 polymer ?
#
loop_
_entity_poly.entity_id
_entity_poly.type
_entity_poly.pdbx_seq_one_letter_code
_entity_poly.pdbx_strand_id
1 'polypeptide(L)'
;MSLIGRPRRRRPAEYVSGPMVPELDRNERGIRRRCAVYLRRILADYTLLDRETLDLLGSLLWPEVEPINRLILDHLPEEAQEHVASELADCRYCPDRWPHEVVDALPRCDPRIERELLRLIPMMLERKEQMLACRGRSDFETRARRVQKMLALSDAERELVVLIFILSTWRPAESYFVDHLYCHTYSNRKYLQAMLGGLSSTELGVLLDGTLKRLGVYQLEGSYFRLSEDFLGLFQKPAVEITTSDLFVRLPAPTLTLERHQVDPAAVEHLLKLLARRPENATHVLLYGPPGTGKTSFTRALARRLGVPAYQIVSGEDNTSVKRRTAIQACLNLTNHGNGSLVVVDEADNLLNTRQSWFDRGETQDKGWLNQLLEQPGVRMIWIANSLEKMEASVARRFAYSVAFHEFSRIQRVQVWESVLQAHRARKAFSKAEIQRLASRYPCTAGPVDLAVKKALEVATPDSDAFRQAVRTAMDAHHRLFHDGQAPADPDTIETQYTLEGIHLTADLPVLLGTLEAFDLQLRGGSPGGPVRNFNLLFHGPPGTGKSELARYLARRLGRELYCKQAAELIDPYVGMTERHIRDAFRQAEQDGAVLIIDEADTFLYPRADAQRSWEISFTNAFLTAMERYHGILICTTNRLTGLDEASLRRFQHKVGFDWLTQAGAEIFYRRLLAPLTERPLDRESAAALRSMHALAPGDFRAVRDRFGLLPPSEVTPAALVAALAEETRIKTAHAGAEKKIGF
;
A
#
# COMPACT_ATOMS: atom_id res chain seq x y z
N MET A 1 22.24 -79.39 -62.71
CA MET A 1 20.76 -79.57 -62.56
C MET A 1 20.42 -79.44 -61.08
N SER A 2 19.81 -78.42 -60.67
CA SER A 2 18.67 -78.37 -59.79
C SER A 2 18.43 -76.95 -59.32
N LEU A 3 17.27 -76.50 -59.55
CA LEU A 3 16.73 -75.19 -59.27
C LEU A 3 16.61 -74.97 -57.73
N ILE A 4 17.25 -73.96 -57.17
CA ILE A 4 16.92 -73.44 -55.86
C ILE A 4 16.03 -72.19 -56.10
N GLY A 5 14.73 -72.32 -55.74
CA GLY A 5 13.73 -71.30 -55.88
C GLY A 5 14.03 -70.13 -54.95
N ARG A 6 13.99 -68.92 -55.52
CA ARG A 6 14.01 -67.65 -54.79
C ARG A 6 12.73 -67.52 -53.95
N PRO A 7 12.74 -67.09 -52.69
CA PRO A 7 11.53 -66.83 -51.94
C PRO A 7 10.78 -65.70 -52.56
N ARG A 8 9.46 -65.86 -52.74
CA ARG A 8 8.50 -64.87 -53.25
C ARG A 8 8.45 -63.70 -52.25
N ARG A 9 8.87 -62.50 -52.67
CA ARG A 9 8.52 -61.26 -51.99
C ARG A 9 6.99 -61.18 -51.82
N ARG A 10 6.52 -61.29 -50.56
CA ARG A 10 5.14 -60.94 -50.25
C ARG A 10 4.97 -59.42 -50.49
N ARG A 11 3.95 -59.01 -51.29
CA ARG A 11 3.56 -57.63 -51.45
C ARG A 11 3.22 -57.05 -50.07
N PRO A 12 3.63 -55.81 -49.76
CA PRO A 12 3.21 -55.18 -48.53
C PRO A 12 1.67 -55.05 -48.56
N ALA A 13 1.02 -55.38 -47.42
CA ALA A 13 -0.40 -55.22 -47.24
C ALA A 13 -0.80 -53.76 -47.55
N GLU A 14 -1.86 -53.59 -48.35
CA GLU A 14 -2.46 -52.29 -48.65
C GLU A 14 -2.84 -51.65 -47.33
N TYR A 15 -2.20 -50.51 -47.01
CA TYR A 15 -2.56 -49.68 -45.86
C TYR A 15 -3.99 -49.16 -46.04
N VAL A 16 -4.90 -49.69 -45.28
CA VAL A 16 -6.23 -49.15 -45.06
C VAL A 16 -6.04 -47.75 -44.43
N SER A 17 -6.70 -46.78 -44.93
CA SER A 17 -6.73 -45.40 -44.45
C SER A 17 -6.80 -45.36 -42.93
N GLY A 18 -5.70 -44.95 -42.30
CA GLY A 18 -5.59 -44.81 -40.85
C GLY A 18 -6.59 -43.81 -40.28
N PRO A 19 -6.81 -43.81 -38.98
CA PRO A 19 -7.70 -42.88 -38.33
C PRO A 19 -7.32 -41.43 -38.68
N MET A 20 -8.36 -40.60 -38.90
CA MET A 20 -8.18 -39.16 -39.18
C MET A 20 -7.22 -38.56 -38.17
N VAL A 21 -6.06 -38.12 -38.63
CA VAL A 21 -5.15 -37.28 -37.83
C VAL A 21 -5.96 -36.03 -37.45
N PRO A 22 -6.14 -35.75 -36.18
CA PRO A 22 -6.88 -34.57 -35.78
C PRO A 22 -6.24 -33.35 -36.45
N GLU A 23 -7.06 -32.47 -37.07
CA GLU A 23 -6.56 -31.24 -37.67
C GLU A 23 -5.91 -30.41 -36.58
N LEU A 24 -4.58 -30.32 -36.63
CA LEU A 24 -3.83 -29.49 -35.70
C LEU A 24 -4.27 -28.04 -35.86
N ASP A 25 -4.61 -27.39 -34.77
CA ASP A 25 -4.87 -25.96 -34.80
C ASP A 25 -3.61 -25.15 -35.20
N ARG A 26 -3.79 -23.85 -35.46
CA ARG A 26 -2.66 -22.99 -35.89
C ARG A 26 -1.57 -22.86 -34.81
N ASN A 27 -1.97 -22.88 -33.55
CA ASN A 27 -1.01 -22.73 -32.43
C ASN A 27 -0.22 -24.02 -32.26
N GLU A 28 -0.91 -25.16 -32.28
CA GLU A 28 -0.26 -26.46 -32.18
C GLU A 28 0.70 -26.75 -33.35
N ARG A 29 0.33 -26.37 -34.58
CA ARG A 29 1.24 -26.39 -35.73
C ARG A 29 2.46 -25.52 -35.50
N GLY A 30 2.27 -24.30 -34.96
CA GLY A 30 3.37 -23.40 -34.63
C GLY A 30 4.30 -23.93 -33.56
N ILE A 31 3.76 -24.53 -32.49
CA ILE A 31 4.53 -25.15 -31.40
C ILE A 31 5.36 -26.30 -31.93
N ARG A 32 4.75 -27.26 -32.64
CA ARG A 32 5.46 -28.41 -33.22
C ARG A 32 6.53 -27.96 -34.23
N ARG A 33 6.26 -26.97 -35.03
CA ARG A 33 7.25 -26.39 -35.96
C ARG A 33 8.45 -25.82 -35.21
N ARG A 34 8.27 -25.08 -34.14
CA ARG A 34 9.36 -24.55 -33.32
C ARG A 34 10.18 -25.64 -32.66
N CYS A 35 9.51 -26.64 -32.11
CA CYS A 35 10.21 -27.81 -31.54
C CYS A 35 11.06 -28.56 -32.58
N ALA A 36 10.56 -28.72 -33.81
CA ALA A 36 11.33 -29.31 -34.90
C ALA A 36 12.61 -28.48 -35.22
N VAL A 37 12.50 -27.15 -35.23
CA VAL A 37 13.67 -26.27 -35.39
C VAL A 37 14.65 -26.42 -34.26
N TYR A 38 14.19 -26.45 -33.01
CA TYR A 38 15.06 -26.59 -31.84
C TYR A 38 15.78 -27.91 -31.81
N LEU A 39 15.06 -29.00 -32.06
CA LEU A 39 15.64 -30.34 -32.08
C LEU A 39 16.65 -30.51 -33.25
N ARG A 40 16.32 -29.96 -34.44
CA ARG A 40 17.25 -29.96 -35.58
C ARG A 40 18.54 -29.19 -35.28
N ARG A 41 18.49 -28.08 -34.58
CA ARG A 41 19.66 -27.33 -34.16
C ARG A 41 20.50 -28.07 -33.14
N ILE A 42 19.88 -28.78 -32.19
CA ILE A 42 20.60 -29.62 -31.22
C ILE A 42 21.31 -30.77 -31.98
N LEU A 43 20.60 -31.50 -32.82
CA LEU A 43 21.13 -32.63 -33.55
C LEU A 43 22.19 -32.28 -34.61
N ALA A 44 22.30 -31.01 -35.00
CA ALA A 44 23.38 -30.55 -35.86
C ALA A 44 24.73 -30.50 -35.14
N ASP A 45 24.73 -30.19 -33.86
CA ASP A 45 25.95 -30.01 -33.07
C ASP A 45 26.23 -31.18 -32.10
N TYR A 46 25.20 -31.99 -31.78
CA TYR A 46 25.27 -33.03 -30.77
C TYR A 46 24.62 -34.32 -31.24
N THR A 47 25.30 -35.45 -31.05
CA THR A 47 24.79 -36.79 -31.28
C THR A 47 23.97 -37.26 -30.08
N LEU A 48 22.68 -36.91 -30.03
CA LEU A 48 21.75 -37.33 -29.00
C LEU A 48 20.66 -38.20 -29.63
N LEU A 49 20.75 -39.51 -29.44
CA LEU A 49 19.73 -40.47 -29.81
C LEU A 49 19.30 -41.32 -28.60
N ASP A 50 19.11 -40.60 -27.46
CA ASP A 50 18.54 -41.19 -26.27
C ASP A 50 17.02 -41.39 -26.39
N ARG A 51 16.47 -42.08 -25.39
CA ARG A 51 15.04 -42.42 -25.36
C ARG A 51 14.16 -41.17 -25.43
N GLU A 52 14.53 -40.14 -24.68
CA GLU A 52 13.76 -38.89 -24.62
C GLU A 52 13.76 -38.18 -25.98
N THR A 53 14.88 -38.19 -26.70
CA THR A 53 14.97 -37.65 -28.06
C THR A 53 14.07 -38.40 -29.04
N LEU A 54 14.03 -39.72 -28.94
CA LEU A 54 13.18 -40.55 -29.80
C LEU A 54 11.69 -40.37 -29.48
N ASP A 55 11.31 -40.26 -28.21
CA ASP A 55 9.94 -40.00 -27.81
C ASP A 55 9.46 -38.62 -28.31
N LEU A 56 10.29 -37.58 -28.23
CA LEU A 56 9.98 -36.27 -28.80
C LEU A 56 9.87 -36.33 -30.34
N LEU A 57 10.80 -37.08 -31.01
CA LEU A 57 10.75 -37.30 -32.45
C LEU A 57 9.47 -38.01 -32.86
N GLY A 58 9.05 -39.06 -32.13
CA GLY A 58 7.77 -39.73 -32.32
C GLY A 58 6.61 -38.77 -32.29
N SER A 59 6.53 -37.94 -31.25
CA SER A 59 5.47 -36.91 -31.10
C SER A 59 5.51 -35.87 -32.22
N LEU A 60 6.67 -35.46 -32.70
CA LEU A 60 6.83 -34.43 -33.73
C LEU A 60 6.55 -34.98 -35.13
N LEU A 61 7.10 -36.16 -35.47
CA LEU A 61 7.08 -36.68 -36.82
C LEU A 61 5.85 -37.52 -37.14
N TRP A 62 5.04 -37.90 -36.16
CA TRP A 62 3.81 -38.65 -36.39
C TRP A 62 2.90 -37.94 -37.44
N PRO A 63 2.29 -38.69 -38.40
CA PRO A 63 2.43 -40.15 -38.67
C PRO A 63 3.60 -40.53 -39.61
N GLU A 64 4.49 -39.58 -39.92
CA GLU A 64 5.58 -39.77 -40.90
C GLU A 64 6.83 -40.48 -40.33
N VAL A 65 6.74 -41.25 -39.24
CA VAL A 65 7.82 -41.95 -38.57
C VAL A 65 8.30 -43.23 -39.31
N GLU A 66 7.52 -43.70 -40.26
CA GLU A 66 7.77 -44.99 -40.96
C GLU A 66 9.17 -45.12 -41.56
N PRO A 67 9.82 -44.12 -42.17
CA PRO A 67 11.19 -44.25 -42.66
C PRO A 67 12.21 -44.58 -41.55
N ILE A 68 12.00 -44.03 -40.36
CA ILE A 68 12.91 -44.32 -39.21
C ILE A 68 12.65 -45.74 -38.71
N ASN A 69 11.39 -46.16 -38.58
CA ASN A 69 11.05 -47.49 -38.17
C ASN A 69 11.65 -48.57 -39.12
N ARG A 70 11.56 -48.35 -40.44
CA ARG A 70 12.17 -49.24 -41.40
C ARG A 70 13.68 -49.29 -41.24
N LEU A 71 14.34 -48.18 -41.10
CA LEU A 71 15.78 -48.13 -40.94
C LEU A 71 16.21 -48.88 -39.69
N ILE A 72 15.51 -48.77 -38.58
CA ILE A 72 15.79 -49.53 -37.35
C ILE A 72 15.54 -51.02 -37.58
N LEU A 73 14.42 -51.42 -38.14
CA LEU A 73 14.10 -52.79 -38.42
C LEU A 73 15.13 -53.47 -39.34
N ASP A 74 15.57 -52.79 -40.42
CA ASP A 74 16.55 -53.31 -41.37
C ASP A 74 17.94 -53.59 -40.74
N HIS A 75 18.24 -52.96 -39.61
CA HIS A 75 19.50 -53.07 -38.87
C HIS A 75 19.44 -53.96 -37.61
N LEU A 76 18.26 -54.52 -37.31
CA LEU A 76 18.07 -55.43 -36.19
C LEU A 76 18.41 -56.86 -36.59
N PRO A 77 18.88 -57.69 -35.64
CA PRO A 77 18.99 -59.18 -35.86
C PRO A 77 17.62 -59.77 -36.21
N GLU A 78 17.61 -60.79 -37.10
CA GLU A 78 16.36 -61.41 -37.58
C GLU A 78 15.40 -61.84 -36.45
N GLU A 79 15.95 -62.39 -35.35
CA GLU A 79 15.17 -62.80 -34.16
C GLU A 79 14.42 -61.62 -33.48
N ALA A 80 14.96 -60.44 -33.56
CA ALA A 80 14.34 -59.18 -32.94
C ALA A 80 13.41 -58.48 -33.92
N GLN A 81 13.60 -58.64 -35.24
CA GLN A 81 12.78 -57.92 -36.26
C GLN A 81 11.30 -58.27 -36.19
N GLU A 82 10.96 -59.58 -36.03
CA GLU A 82 9.54 -59.99 -35.98
C GLU A 82 8.83 -59.43 -34.72
N HIS A 83 9.50 -59.42 -33.57
CA HIS A 83 8.96 -58.92 -32.35
C HIS A 83 8.72 -57.40 -32.41
N VAL A 84 9.71 -56.59 -32.79
CA VAL A 84 9.60 -55.17 -32.92
C VAL A 84 8.63 -54.74 -34.02
N ALA A 85 8.57 -55.49 -35.13
CA ALA A 85 7.57 -55.24 -36.19
C ALA A 85 6.15 -55.48 -35.73
N SER A 86 5.91 -56.48 -34.86
CA SER A 86 4.59 -56.72 -34.25
C SER A 86 4.17 -55.56 -33.34
N GLU A 87 5.05 -55.16 -32.44
CA GLU A 87 4.79 -54.02 -31.52
C GLU A 87 4.57 -52.73 -32.29
N LEU A 88 5.35 -52.42 -33.33
CA LEU A 88 5.14 -51.28 -34.21
C LEU A 88 3.78 -51.33 -34.94
N ALA A 89 3.31 -52.53 -35.26
CA ALA A 89 1.99 -52.72 -35.89
C ALA A 89 0.83 -52.41 -34.90
N ASP A 90 1.01 -52.80 -33.65
CA ASP A 90 0.00 -52.54 -32.59
C ASP A 90 -0.02 -51.11 -32.11
N CYS A 91 1.06 -50.36 -32.21
CA CYS A 91 1.16 -48.95 -31.81
C CYS A 91 0.55 -47.96 -32.79
N ARG A 92 -0.19 -48.37 -33.82
CA ARG A 92 -0.84 -47.50 -34.81
C ARG A 92 -1.82 -46.47 -34.19
N TYR A 93 -2.21 -46.65 -32.93
CA TYR A 93 -3.19 -45.83 -32.23
C TYR A 93 -2.64 -44.92 -31.12
N CYS A 94 -1.32 -44.96 -30.85
CA CYS A 94 -0.69 -44.12 -29.80
C CYS A 94 0.27 -43.09 -30.41
N PRO A 95 -0.22 -41.89 -30.79
CA PRO A 95 0.65 -40.88 -31.39
C PRO A 95 1.71 -40.32 -30.45
N ASP A 96 1.57 -40.49 -29.15
CA ASP A 96 2.40 -39.84 -28.15
C ASP A 96 3.50 -40.71 -27.53
N ARG A 97 3.64 -41.94 -27.99
CA ARG A 97 4.71 -42.81 -27.51
C ARG A 97 5.33 -43.62 -28.68
N TRP A 98 6.60 -43.43 -28.87
CA TRP A 98 7.39 -44.38 -29.64
C TRP A 98 7.41 -45.71 -28.88
N PRO A 99 7.25 -46.88 -29.55
CA PRO A 99 7.30 -48.14 -28.83
C PRO A 99 8.62 -48.27 -28.07
N HIS A 100 8.51 -48.55 -26.79
CA HIS A 100 9.71 -48.77 -25.93
C HIS A 100 10.64 -49.84 -26.51
N GLU A 101 10.10 -50.84 -27.17
CA GLU A 101 10.82 -51.93 -27.79
C GLU A 101 11.75 -51.45 -28.92
N VAL A 102 11.37 -50.43 -29.69
CA VAL A 102 12.20 -49.84 -30.74
C VAL A 102 13.41 -49.12 -30.12
N VAL A 103 13.18 -48.41 -29.04
CA VAL A 103 14.24 -47.68 -28.34
C VAL A 103 15.22 -48.66 -27.66
N ASP A 104 14.67 -49.69 -27.02
CA ASP A 104 15.46 -50.73 -26.32
C ASP A 104 16.18 -51.67 -27.30
N ALA A 105 15.74 -51.68 -28.56
CA ALA A 105 16.38 -52.43 -29.63
C ALA A 105 17.59 -51.70 -30.27
N LEU A 106 17.63 -50.34 -30.21
CA LEU A 106 18.73 -49.54 -30.80
C LEU A 106 20.15 -50.00 -30.39
N PRO A 107 20.43 -50.30 -29.10
CA PRO A 107 21.76 -50.80 -28.72
C PRO A 107 22.14 -52.16 -29.32
N ARG A 108 21.15 -52.89 -29.84
CA ARG A 108 21.33 -54.20 -30.49
C ARG A 108 21.53 -54.10 -32.00
N CYS A 109 21.38 -52.92 -32.55
CA CYS A 109 21.55 -52.68 -33.99
C CYS A 109 23.01 -52.52 -34.35
N ASP A 110 23.31 -52.66 -35.68
CA ASP A 110 24.63 -52.33 -36.22
C ASP A 110 25.00 -50.87 -35.89
N PRO A 111 26.21 -50.56 -35.39
CA PRO A 111 26.68 -49.21 -35.12
C PRO A 111 26.59 -48.22 -36.30
N ARG A 112 26.36 -48.71 -37.49
CA ARG A 112 26.11 -47.83 -38.68
C ARG A 112 24.79 -47.15 -38.64
N ILE A 113 23.80 -47.67 -37.92
CA ILE A 113 22.44 -47.10 -37.84
C ILE A 113 22.47 -45.71 -37.26
N GLU A 114 23.28 -45.47 -36.26
CA GLU A 114 23.39 -44.15 -35.61
C GLU A 114 23.74 -43.04 -36.62
N ARG A 115 24.72 -43.32 -37.50
CA ARG A 115 25.13 -42.39 -38.55
C ARG A 115 24.01 -42.16 -39.59
N GLU A 116 23.26 -43.20 -39.93
CA GLU A 116 22.17 -43.12 -40.90
C GLU A 116 20.96 -42.35 -40.29
N LEU A 117 20.64 -42.61 -39.01
CA LEU A 117 19.61 -41.85 -38.29
C LEU A 117 19.97 -40.38 -38.17
N LEU A 118 21.22 -40.05 -37.81
CA LEU A 118 21.70 -38.68 -37.75
C LEU A 118 21.69 -37.93 -39.08
N ARG A 119 21.67 -38.66 -40.21
CA ARG A 119 21.44 -38.06 -41.54
C ARG A 119 19.97 -37.94 -41.90
N LEU A 120 19.18 -38.95 -41.56
CA LEU A 120 17.77 -39.04 -41.93
C LEU A 120 16.89 -38.05 -41.09
N ILE A 121 17.09 -38.04 -39.76
CA ILE A 121 16.26 -37.29 -38.83
C ILE A 121 16.26 -35.77 -39.14
N PRO A 122 17.40 -35.11 -39.32
CA PRO A 122 17.40 -33.68 -39.67
C PRO A 122 16.64 -33.35 -40.96
N MET A 123 16.74 -34.22 -41.96
CA MET A 123 16.00 -34.06 -43.24
C MET A 123 14.48 -34.20 -43.02
N MET A 124 14.08 -35.16 -42.20
CA MET A 124 12.66 -35.35 -41.84
C MET A 124 12.12 -34.17 -41.01
N LEU A 125 12.88 -33.67 -40.06
CA LEU A 125 12.54 -32.48 -39.27
C LEU A 125 12.41 -31.25 -40.16
N GLU A 126 13.32 -31.05 -41.11
CA GLU A 126 13.24 -29.95 -42.07
C GLU A 126 11.98 -30.05 -42.96
N ARG A 127 11.69 -31.25 -43.45
CA ARG A 127 10.45 -31.49 -44.21
C ARG A 127 9.22 -31.26 -43.37
N LYS A 128 9.20 -31.67 -42.10
CA LYS A 128 8.09 -31.44 -41.17
C LYS A 128 7.96 -29.96 -40.85
N GLU A 129 9.06 -29.23 -40.67
CA GLU A 129 9.05 -27.79 -40.51
C GLU A 129 8.37 -27.06 -41.71
N GLN A 130 8.65 -27.49 -42.94
CA GLN A 130 8.04 -26.95 -44.16
C GLN A 130 6.54 -27.30 -44.24
N MET A 131 6.15 -28.53 -43.92
CA MET A 131 4.76 -28.99 -43.91
C MET A 131 3.90 -28.26 -42.83
N LEU A 132 4.48 -27.97 -41.68
CA LEU A 132 3.84 -27.23 -40.59
C LEU A 132 3.83 -25.74 -40.81
N ALA A 133 4.50 -25.23 -41.87
CA ALA A 133 4.49 -23.83 -42.22
C ALA A 133 3.08 -23.39 -42.67
N CYS A 134 2.42 -22.60 -41.85
CA CYS A 134 1.11 -22.05 -42.18
C CYS A 134 1.24 -20.80 -43.03
N ARG A 135 0.23 -20.51 -43.90
CA ARG A 135 0.05 -19.17 -44.47
C ARG A 135 -0.37 -18.22 -43.35
N GLY A 136 0.57 -17.43 -42.85
CA GLY A 136 0.39 -16.52 -41.74
C GLY A 136 1.06 -17.01 -40.45
N ARG A 137 1.11 -16.14 -39.45
CA ARG A 137 1.69 -16.43 -38.12
C ARG A 137 0.69 -17.13 -37.23
N SER A 138 1.16 -18.00 -36.37
CA SER A 138 0.39 -18.54 -35.27
C SER A 138 0.03 -17.45 -34.26
N ASP A 139 -1.01 -17.66 -33.49
CA ASP A 139 -1.44 -16.68 -32.50
C ASP A 139 -0.37 -16.44 -31.43
N PHE A 140 0.30 -17.51 -30.96
CA PHE A 140 1.37 -17.34 -29.95
C PHE A 140 2.57 -16.57 -30.52
N GLU A 141 2.96 -16.76 -31.78
CA GLU A 141 4.04 -15.97 -32.40
C GLU A 141 3.66 -14.49 -32.55
N THR A 142 2.38 -14.23 -32.86
CA THR A 142 1.85 -12.87 -32.91
C THR A 142 1.89 -12.24 -31.52
N ARG A 143 1.52 -12.99 -30.49
CA ARG A 143 1.60 -12.56 -29.07
C ARG A 143 3.05 -12.32 -28.64
N ALA A 144 3.96 -13.25 -28.95
CA ALA A 144 5.38 -13.10 -28.62
C ALA A 144 5.99 -11.82 -29.21
N ARG A 145 5.65 -11.48 -30.48
CA ARG A 145 6.06 -10.21 -31.09
C ARG A 145 5.43 -8.99 -30.43
N ARG A 146 4.20 -9.11 -29.97
CA ARG A 146 3.54 -8.02 -29.25
C ARG A 146 4.22 -7.78 -27.90
N VAL A 147 4.52 -8.85 -27.17
CA VAL A 147 5.32 -8.81 -25.93
C VAL A 147 6.72 -8.24 -26.21
N GLN A 148 7.36 -8.66 -27.30
CA GLN A 148 8.66 -8.12 -27.73
C GLN A 148 8.60 -6.58 -27.88
N LYS A 149 7.60 -6.06 -28.55
CA LYS A 149 7.41 -4.61 -28.71
C LYS A 149 7.10 -3.91 -27.38
N MET A 150 6.24 -4.52 -26.57
CA MET A 150 5.84 -3.96 -25.26
C MET A 150 7.03 -3.84 -24.31
N LEU A 151 7.90 -4.83 -24.28
CA LEU A 151 9.03 -4.87 -23.35
C LEU A 151 10.36 -4.45 -23.98
N ALA A 152 10.35 -4.06 -25.27
CA ALA A 152 11.54 -3.74 -26.05
C ALA A 152 12.59 -4.87 -26.02
N LEU A 153 12.13 -6.12 -26.16
CA LEU A 153 13.00 -7.29 -26.12
C LEU A 153 13.80 -7.44 -27.41
N SER A 154 15.01 -7.92 -27.29
CA SER A 154 15.82 -8.40 -28.43
C SER A 154 15.18 -9.64 -29.07
N ASP A 155 15.65 -10.01 -30.27
CA ASP A 155 15.19 -11.24 -30.93
C ASP A 155 15.56 -12.49 -30.12
N ALA A 156 16.71 -12.53 -29.48
CA ALA A 156 17.13 -13.62 -28.60
C ALA A 156 16.24 -13.75 -27.34
N GLU A 157 15.90 -12.63 -26.71
CA GLU A 157 14.97 -12.60 -25.57
C GLU A 157 13.56 -13.07 -25.97
N ARG A 158 13.07 -12.64 -27.14
CA ARG A 158 11.79 -13.15 -27.68
C ARG A 158 11.84 -14.66 -27.90
N GLU A 159 12.92 -15.19 -28.52
CA GLU A 159 13.07 -16.64 -28.72
C GLU A 159 13.10 -17.41 -27.41
N LEU A 160 13.76 -16.89 -26.37
CA LEU A 160 13.74 -17.48 -25.04
C LEU A 160 12.32 -17.51 -24.45
N VAL A 161 11.55 -16.41 -24.57
CA VAL A 161 10.14 -16.38 -24.12
C VAL A 161 9.30 -17.42 -24.87
N VAL A 162 9.48 -17.56 -26.18
CA VAL A 162 8.79 -18.57 -27.00
C VAL A 162 9.15 -19.97 -26.56
N LEU A 163 10.44 -20.24 -26.30
CA LEU A 163 10.90 -21.53 -25.82
C LEU A 163 10.24 -21.87 -24.47
N ILE A 164 10.31 -20.97 -23.50
CA ILE A 164 9.73 -21.19 -22.16
C ILE A 164 8.21 -21.37 -22.25
N PHE A 165 7.51 -20.63 -23.12
CA PHE A 165 6.09 -20.81 -23.36
C PHE A 165 5.77 -22.23 -23.88
N ILE A 166 6.55 -22.74 -24.84
CA ILE A 166 6.38 -24.08 -25.39
C ILE A 166 6.58 -25.14 -24.30
N LEU A 167 7.62 -24.98 -23.47
CA LEU A 167 7.87 -25.86 -22.32
C LEU A 167 6.73 -25.87 -21.31
N SER A 168 6.09 -24.74 -21.12
CA SER A 168 4.96 -24.58 -20.17
C SER A 168 3.63 -25.08 -20.72
N THR A 169 3.50 -25.38 -22.02
CA THR A 169 2.21 -25.65 -22.68
C THR A 169 2.15 -26.98 -23.42
N TRP A 170 3.27 -27.53 -23.88
CA TRP A 170 3.29 -28.75 -24.65
C TRP A 170 4.08 -29.83 -23.94
N ARG A 171 3.39 -30.82 -23.35
CA ARG A 171 3.95 -31.85 -22.48
C ARG A 171 5.11 -32.63 -23.09
N PRO A 172 5.10 -33.06 -24.40
CA PRO A 172 6.25 -33.75 -24.97
C PRO A 172 7.54 -32.91 -24.99
N ALA A 173 7.42 -31.59 -25.19
CA ALA A 173 8.55 -30.68 -25.09
C ALA A 173 8.99 -30.45 -23.64
N GLU A 174 8.03 -30.32 -22.71
CA GLU A 174 8.33 -30.21 -21.28
C GLU A 174 9.15 -31.41 -20.82
N SER A 175 8.70 -32.67 -21.09
CA SER A 175 9.38 -33.85 -20.67
C SER A 175 10.81 -33.94 -21.21
N TYR A 176 11.01 -33.69 -22.51
CA TYR A 176 12.34 -33.75 -23.14
C TYR A 176 13.27 -32.63 -22.67
N PHE A 177 12.81 -31.37 -22.76
CA PHE A 177 13.68 -30.23 -22.53
C PHE A 177 13.94 -29.98 -21.04
N VAL A 178 13.04 -30.42 -20.14
CA VAL A 178 13.26 -30.35 -18.71
C VAL A 178 14.54 -31.06 -18.31
N ASP A 179 14.75 -32.25 -18.77
CA ASP A 179 15.94 -33.04 -18.44
C ASP A 179 17.22 -32.52 -19.11
N HIS A 180 17.10 -31.90 -20.29
CA HIS A 180 18.20 -31.34 -21.07
C HIS A 180 18.50 -29.86 -20.85
N LEU A 181 17.62 -29.12 -20.15
CA LEU A 181 17.78 -27.68 -19.87
C LEU A 181 18.23 -27.34 -18.44
N TYR A 182 18.81 -28.29 -17.72
CA TYR A 182 19.41 -28.07 -16.41
C TYR A 182 20.48 -26.97 -16.49
N CYS A 183 20.12 -25.73 -16.08
CA CYS A 183 21.00 -24.57 -16.23
C CYS A 183 22.29 -24.58 -15.42
N HIS A 184 22.43 -25.53 -14.50
CA HIS A 184 23.60 -25.61 -13.61
C HIS A 184 24.75 -26.49 -14.18
N THR A 185 24.50 -27.32 -15.20
CA THR A 185 25.57 -28.13 -15.83
C THR A 185 26.04 -27.45 -17.13
N TYR A 186 27.34 -27.47 -17.32
CA TYR A 186 27.98 -26.91 -18.53
C TYR A 186 27.43 -27.51 -19.83
N SER A 187 27.11 -28.81 -19.80
CA SER A 187 26.55 -29.54 -20.94
C SER A 187 25.18 -28.97 -21.36
N ASN A 188 24.32 -28.68 -20.42
CA ASN A 188 22.96 -28.25 -20.71
C ASN A 188 22.90 -26.79 -21.23
N ARG A 189 23.84 -25.94 -20.82
CA ARG A 189 23.98 -24.60 -21.42
C ARG A 189 24.28 -24.66 -22.92
N LYS A 190 25.01 -25.65 -23.38
CA LYS A 190 25.31 -25.84 -24.81
C LYS A 190 24.04 -26.14 -25.62
N TYR A 191 23.13 -26.98 -25.09
CA TYR A 191 21.86 -27.28 -25.77
C TYR A 191 21.01 -26.00 -25.89
N LEU A 192 20.94 -25.20 -24.84
CA LEU A 192 20.22 -23.92 -24.87
C LEU A 192 20.85 -22.94 -25.86
N GLN A 193 22.19 -22.90 -25.95
CA GLN A 193 22.90 -22.09 -26.95
C GLN A 193 22.52 -22.50 -28.36
N ALA A 194 22.55 -23.83 -28.66
CA ALA A 194 22.16 -24.35 -29.97
C ALA A 194 20.72 -24.06 -30.33
N MET A 195 19.79 -24.27 -29.39
CA MET A 195 18.35 -23.97 -29.62
C MET A 195 18.09 -22.48 -29.94
N LEU A 196 18.75 -21.59 -29.23
CA LEU A 196 18.59 -20.14 -29.42
C LEU A 196 19.38 -19.56 -30.60
N GLY A 197 20.00 -20.40 -31.43
CA GLY A 197 20.63 -19.96 -32.66
C GLY A 197 22.13 -19.78 -32.58
N GLY A 198 22.82 -20.53 -31.67
CA GLY A 198 24.28 -20.57 -31.58
C GLY A 198 24.88 -19.40 -30.79
N LEU A 199 24.21 -18.98 -29.74
CA LEU A 199 24.69 -17.92 -28.83
C LEU A 199 26.02 -18.36 -28.15
N SER A 200 26.93 -17.43 -27.96
CA SER A 200 28.10 -17.63 -27.10
C SER A 200 27.74 -17.81 -25.64
N SER A 201 28.61 -18.37 -24.82
CA SER A 201 28.37 -18.52 -23.38
C SER A 201 28.19 -17.18 -22.68
N THR A 202 28.85 -16.14 -23.14
CA THR A 202 28.73 -14.78 -22.60
C THR A 202 27.36 -14.17 -22.97
N GLU A 203 26.93 -14.30 -24.22
CA GLU A 203 25.63 -13.81 -24.68
C GLU A 203 24.49 -14.53 -23.97
N LEU A 204 24.59 -15.85 -23.78
CA LEU A 204 23.62 -16.61 -23.00
C LEU A 204 23.56 -16.16 -21.54
N GLY A 205 24.71 -15.89 -20.90
CA GLY A 205 24.75 -15.34 -19.54
C GLY A 205 24.03 -13.99 -19.44
N VAL A 206 24.31 -13.08 -20.36
CA VAL A 206 23.63 -11.78 -20.42
C VAL A 206 22.13 -11.92 -20.69
N LEU A 207 21.73 -12.86 -21.53
CA LEU A 207 20.33 -13.15 -21.83
C LEU A 207 19.57 -13.67 -20.58
N LEU A 208 20.16 -14.62 -19.85
CA LEU A 208 19.52 -15.24 -18.68
C LEU A 208 19.46 -14.28 -17.47
N ASP A 209 20.46 -13.43 -17.27
CA ASP A 209 20.47 -12.46 -16.19
C ASP A 209 19.91 -11.07 -16.64
N GLY A 210 19.42 -11.01 -17.87
CA GLY A 210 18.98 -9.79 -18.54
C GLY A 210 17.60 -9.28 -18.15
N THR A 211 16.97 -8.61 -19.10
CA THR A 211 15.67 -7.91 -18.94
C THR A 211 14.55 -8.85 -18.48
N LEU A 212 14.48 -10.07 -19.05
CA LEU A 212 13.42 -11.03 -18.75
C LEU A 212 13.40 -11.46 -17.27
N LYS A 213 14.57 -11.74 -16.70
CA LYS A 213 14.71 -12.10 -15.28
C LYS A 213 14.36 -10.91 -14.38
N ARG A 214 14.88 -9.70 -14.71
CA ARG A 214 14.59 -8.48 -13.94
C ARG A 214 13.12 -8.09 -13.96
N LEU A 215 12.43 -8.35 -15.05
CA LEU A 215 10.97 -8.13 -15.16
C LEU A 215 10.16 -9.31 -14.60
N GLY A 216 10.81 -10.39 -14.16
CA GLY A 216 10.13 -11.57 -13.64
C GLY A 216 9.23 -12.25 -14.67
N VAL A 217 9.61 -12.20 -15.95
CA VAL A 217 8.89 -12.87 -17.04
C VAL A 217 8.91 -14.38 -16.84
N TYR A 218 10.01 -14.91 -16.32
CA TYR A 218 10.16 -16.29 -15.94
C TYR A 218 10.74 -16.43 -14.53
N GLN A 219 10.46 -17.56 -13.94
CA GLN A 219 11.01 -18.00 -12.65
C GLN A 219 11.81 -19.28 -12.84
N LEU A 220 12.82 -19.46 -12.00
CA LEU A 220 13.56 -20.70 -11.89
C LEU A 220 12.98 -21.46 -10.69
N GLU A 221 12.15 -22.46 -10.95
CA GLU A 221 11.68 -23.40 -9.93
C GLU A 221 12.64 -24.58 -9.83
N GLY A 222 13.56 -24.51 -8.86
CA GLY A 222 14.67 -25.47 -8.80
C GLY A 222 15.60 -25.30 -9.99
N SER A 223 15.50 -26.18 -10.99
CA SER A 223 16.33 -26.16 -12.21
C SER A 223 15.54 -25.80 -13.48
N TYR A 224 14.25 -25.53 -13.37
CA TYR A 224 13.36 -25.37 -14.51
C TYR A 224 13.02 -23.93 -14.79
N PHE A 225 12.99 -23.59 -16.09
CA PHE A 225 12.41 -22.33 -16.55
C PHE A 225 10.89 -22.45 -16.66
N ARG A 226 10.18 -21.61 -15.93
CA ARG A 226 8.73 -21.50 -16.04
C ARG A 226 8.34 -20.05 -16.28
N LEU A 227 7.43 -19.80 -17.20
CA LEU A 227 6.82 -18.47 -17.29
C LEU A 227 6.07 -18.18 -15.99
N SER A 228 6.19 -16.98 -15.49
CA SER A 228 5.34 -16.56 -14.38
C SER A 228 3.87 -16.65 -14.79
N GLU A 229 2.97 -16.96 -13.86
CA GLU A 229 1.55 -17.15 -14.13
C GLU A 229 0.93 -15.93 -14.84
N ASP A 230 1.36 -14.73 -14.48
CA ASP A 230 0.96 -13.47 -15.11
C ASP A 230 1.31 -13.42 -16.60
N PHE A 231 2.51 -13.89 -16.98
CA PHE A 231 2.94 -13.94 -18.37
C PHE A 231 2.29 -15.08 -19.12
N LEU A 232 2.14 -16.24 -18.50
CA LEU A 232 1.42 -17.38 -19.10
C LEU A 232 -0.02 -16.96 -19.43
N GLY A 233 -0.70 -16.24 -18.53
CA GLY A 233 -2.02 -15.67 -18.77
C GLY A 233 -2.09 -14.74 -19.99
N LEU A 234 -1.05 -13.93 -20.23
CA LEU A 234 -0.98 -13.09 -21.43
C LEU A 234 -0.92 -13.91 -22.73
N PHE A 235 -0.25 -15.07 -22.72
CA PHE A 235 -0.20 -15.96 -23.87
C PHE A 235 -1.44 -16.84 -24.07
N GLN A 236 -2.23 -17.06 -23.02
CA GLN A 236 -3.47 -17.84 -23.10
C GLN A 236 -4.65 -17.02 -23.63
N LYS A 237 -4.66 -15.68 -23.46
CA LYS A 237 -5.71 -14.81 -23.98
C LYS A 237 -5.66 -14.72 -25.52
N PRO A 238 -6.80 -14.58 -26.23
CA PRO A 238 -6.80 -14.33 -27.67
C PRO A 238 -5.94 -13.13 -28.04
N ALA A 239 -5.20 -13.20 -29.14
CA ALA A 239 -4.26 -12.14 -29.55
C ALA A 239 -4.92 -10.75 -29.72
N VAL A 240 -6.24 -10.73 -30.01
CA VAL A 240 -7.04 -9.51 -30.09
C VAL A 240 -7.32 -8.89 -28.72
N GLU A 241 -7.31 -9.70 -27.65
CA GLU A 241 -7.67 -9.30 -26.29
C GLU A 241 -6.47 -8.91 -25.40
N ILE A 242 -5.22 -9.05 -25.86
CA ILE A 242 -4.09 -8.43 -25.16
C ILE A 242 -4.21 -6.93 -25.37
N THR A 243 -5.13 -6.32 -24.64
CA THR A 243 -5.29 -4.88 -24.60
C THR A 243 -4.30 -4.29 -23.62
N THR A 244 -3.72 -3.16 -23.96
CA THR A 244 -2.86 -2.39 -23.04
C THR A 244 -3.60 -2.00 -21.77
N SER A 245 -4.94 -2.10 -21.76
CA SER A 245 -5.83 -1.84 -20.64
C SER A 245 -5.61 -2.74 -19.41
N ASP A 246 -5.03 -3.93 -19.59
CA ASP A 246 -4.69 -4.84 -18.47
C ASP A 246 -3.41 -4.38 -17.73
N LEU A 247 -2.56 -3.59 -18.38
CA LEU A 247 -1.30 -3.12 -17.84
C LEU A 247 -1.35 -1.64 -17.44
N PHE A 248 -1.93 -0.81 -18.30
CA PHE A 248 -2.08 0.62 -18.04
C PHE A 248 -3.28 1.18 -18.80
N VAL A 249 -3.90 2.20 -18.22
CA VAL A 249 -5.04 2.90 -18.81
C VAL A 249 -4.71 4.38 -18.99
N ARG A 250 -5.39 5.02 -19.94
CA ARG A 250 -5.31 6.48 -20.04
C ARG A 250 -5.87 7.09 -18.77
N LEU A 251 -5.16 8.04 -18.18
CA LEU A 251 -5.58 8.69 -16.96
C LEU A 251 -6.95 9.36 -17.16
N PRO A 252 -7.96 9.03 -16.33
CA PRO A 252 -9.30 9.59 -16.50
C PRO A 252 -9.32 11.11 -16.29
N ALA A 253 -10.34 11.75 -16.84
CA ALA A 253 -10.52 13.19 -16.69
C ALA A 253 -10.67 13.57 -15.20
N PRO A 254 -10.11 14.71 -14.76
CA PRO A 254 -10.25 15.16 -13.39
C PRO A 254 -11.68 15.59 -13.12
N THR A 255 -12.16 15.29 -11.92
CA THR A 255 -13.46 15.75 -11.39
C THR A 255 -13.34 17.12 -10.72
N LEU A 256 -12.14 17.48 -10.25
CA LEU A 256 -11.85 18.74 -9.59
C LEU A 256 -10.78 19.52 -10.37
N THR A 257 -10.87 20.84 -10.34
CA THR A 257 -9.83 21.71 -10.90
C THR A 257 -8.60 21.75 -10.00
N LEU A 258 -7.45 22.11 -10.56
CA LEU A 258 -6.16 22.09 -9.85
C LEU A 258 -6.17 23.02 -8.63
N GLU A 259 -6.85 24.18 -8.73
CA GLU A 259 -6.96 25.21 -7.70
C GLU A 259 -7.77 24.77 -6.47
N ARG A 260 -8.59 23.74 -6.61
CA ARG A 260 -9.38 23.18 -5.50
C ARG A 260 -8.60 22.19 -4.64
N HIS A 261 -7.42 21.77 -5.11
CA HIS A 261 -6.52 20.96 -4.31
C HIS A 261 -5.66 21.90 -3.47
N GLN A 262 -5.58 21.61 -2.19
CA GLN A 262 -4.95 22.49 -1.21
C GLN A 262 -3.44 22.25 -1.16
N VAL A 263 -2.79 22.40 -2.32
CA VAL A 263 -1.35 22.38 -2.49
C VAL A 263 -0.90 23.82 -2.68
N ASP A 264 0.24 24.16 -2.10
CA ASP A 264 0.84 25.48 -2.23
C ASP A 264 0.89 25.91 -3.73
N PRO A 265 0.34 27.05 -4.12
CA PRO A 265 0.38 27.54 -5.50
C PRO A 265 1.80 27.62 -6.07
N ALA A 266 2.80 27.96 -5.27
CA ALA A 266 4.20 27.99 -5.70
C ALA A 266 4.72 26.59 -6.03
N ALA A 267 4.36 25.57 -5.23
CA ALA A 267 4.68 24.18 -5.51
C ALA A 267 3.97 23.67 -6.77
N VAL A 268 2.72 24.05 -7.00
CA VAL A 268 1.97 23.71 -8.21
C VAL A 268 2.64 24.31 -9.45
N GLU A 269 3.00 25.60 -9.40
CA GLU A 269 3.67 26.28 -10.51
C GLU A 269 5.04 25.63 -10.81
N HIS A 270 5.79 25.29 -9.77
CA HIS A 270 7.07 24.59 -9.90
C HIS A 270 6.89 23.22 -10.56
N LEU A 271 5.91 22.42 -10.13
CA LEU A 271 5.59 21.13 -10.72
C LEU A 271 5.20 21.24 -12.19
N LEU A 272 4.38 22.22 -12.55
CA LEU A 272 3.99 22.46 -13.94
C LEU A 272 5.22 22.79 -14.80
N LYS A 273 6.13 23.66 -14.34
CA LYS A 273 7.37 23.98 -15.03
C LYS A 273 8.31 22.77 -15.16
N LEU A 274 8.43 21.98 -14.09
CA LEU A 274 9.29 20.79 -14.04
C LEU A 274 8.80 19.72 -15.04
N LEU A 275 7.49 19.44 -15.05
CA LEU A 275 6.89 18.40 -15.86
C LEU A 275 6.57 18.85 -17.32
N ALA A 276 6.54 20.14 -17.61
CA ALA A 276 6.34 20.66 -18.98
C ALA A 276 7.56 20.49 -19.87
N ARG A 277 8.76 20.52 -19.30
CA ARG A 277 10.00 20.35 -20.06
C ARG A 277 10.18 18.90 -20.48
N ARG A 278 10.69 18.67 -21.68
CA ARG A 278 11.20 17.34 -22.06
C ARG A 278 12.49 17.13 -21.29
N PRO A 279 12.55 16.16 -20.39
CA PRO A 279 13.76 15.98 -19.62
C PRO A 279 14.84 15.31 -20.47
N GLU A 280 16.02 15.90 -20.54
CA GLU A 280 17.23 15.18 -20.92
C GLU A 280 17.54 14.10 -19.88
N ASN A 281 17.22 14.39 -18.61
CA ASN A 281 17.34 13.50 -17.46
C ASN A 281 15.95 13.00 -17.01
N ALA A 282 15.92 11.94 -16.22
CA ALA A 282 14.69 11.44 -15.60
C ALA A 282 14.02 12.50 -14.70
N THR A 283 12.70 12.60 -14.77
CA THR A 283 11.92 13.48 -13.91
C THR A 283 10.87 12.68 -13.15
N HIS A 284 11.16 12.38 -11.90
CA HIS A 284 10.26 11.67 -10.99
C HIS A 284 9.76 12.60 -9.90
N VAL A 285 8.44 12.64 -9.74
CA VAL A 285 7.75 13.40 -8.68
C VAL A 285 7.08 12.43 -7.72
N LEU A 286 7.22 12.68 -6.43
CA LEU A 286 6.62 11.86 -5.39
C LEU A 286 5.52 12.63 -4.66
N LEU A 287 4.30 12.09 -4.68
CA LEU A 287 3.16 12.58 -3.90
C LEU A 287 2.90 11.60 -2.77
N TYR A 288 2.97 12.05 -1.53
CA TYR A 288 2.85 11.15 -0.39
C TYR A 288 2.00 11.73 0.74
N GLY A 289 1.44 10.86 1.57
CA GLY A 289 0.63 11.23 2.73
C GLY A 289 -0.60 10.33 2.89
N PRO A 290 -1.44 10.55 3.91
CA PRO A 290 -2.56 9.69 4.26
C PRO A 290 -3.50 9.38 3.07
N PRO A 291 -4.14 8.21 3.05
CA PRO A 291 -5.11 7.85 2.01
C PRO A 291 -6.28 8.84 1.99
N GLY A 292 -6.88 9.05 0.82
CA GLY A 292 -8.04 9.93 0.66
C GLY A 292 -7.76 11.43 0.66
N THR A 293 -6.52 11.89 0.82
CA THR A 293 -6.14 13.32 0.81
C THR A 293 -6.15 13.97 -0.58
N GLY A 294 -6.53 13.23 -1.62
CA GLY A 294 -6.72 13.76 -2.97
C GLY A 294 -5.50 13.68 -3.89
N LYS A 295 -4.47 12.92 -3.55
CA LYS A 295 -3.25 12.73 -4.36
C LYS A 295 -3.53 12.33 -5.81
N THR A 296 -4.36 11.30 -6.00
CA THR A 296 -4.75 10.81 -7.33
C THR A 296 -5.59 11.83 -8.10
N SER A 297 -6.52 12.53 -7.41
CA SER A 297 -7.32 13.60 -7.99
C SER A 297 -6.46 14.79 -8.43
N PHE A 298 -5.51 15.19 -7.59
CA PHE A 298 -4.51 16.23 -7.91
C PHE A 298 -3.69 15.86 -9.14
N THR A 299 -3.21 14.62 -9.22
CA THR A 299 -2.44 14.11 -10.37
C THR A 299 -3.24 14.21 -11.66
N ARG A 300 -4.54 13.87 -11.65
CA ARG A 300 -5.43 13.99 -12.82
C ARG A 300 -5.58 15.46 -13.24
N ALA A 301 -5.79 16.35 -12.29
CA ALA A 301 -5.90 17.78 -12.57
C ALA A 301 -4.58 18.38 -13.11
N LEU A 302 -3.45 17.97 -12.55
CA LEU A 302 -2.12 18.36 -12.99
C LEU A 302 -1.84 17.90 -14.42
N ALA A 303 -2.11 16.64 -14.74
CA ALA A 303 -1.94 16.06 -16.07
C ALA A 303 -2.80 16.78 -17.12
N ARG A 304 -4.06 17.12 -16.78
CA ARG A 304 -4.93 17.91 -17.66
C ARG A 304 -4.37 19.30 -17.93
N ARG A 305 -3.85 19.97 -16.89
CA ARG A 305 -3.26 21.33 -17.01
C ARG A 305 -1.99 21.33 -17.86
N LEU A 306 -1.20 20.25 -17.77
CA LEU A 306 0.00 20.06 -18.61
C LEU A 306 -0.33 19.80 -20.09
N GLY A 307 -1.53 19.29 -20.39
CA GLY A 307 -1.95 19.00 -21.77
C GLY A 307 -1.18 17.86 -22.45
N VAL A 308 -0.50 16.99 -21.66
CA VAL A 308 0.26 15.83 -22.17
C VAL A 308 -0.55 14.54 -21.99
N PRO A 309 -0.36 13.53 -22.87
CA PRO A 309 -0.92 12.22 -22.66
C PRO A 309 -0.43 11.65 -21.33
N ALA A 310 -1.35 11.22 -20.49
CA ALA A 310 -1.04 10.65 -19.18
C ALA A 310 -1.66 9.26 -19.05
N TYR A 311 -0.90 8.33 -18.47
CA TYR A 311 -1.28 6.94 -18.30
C TYR A 311 -1.07 6.51 -16.86
N GLN A 312 -2.04 5.77 -16.32
CA GLN A 312 -1.98 5.19 -14.98
C GLN A 312 -1.72 3.70 -15.08
N ILE A 313 -0.76 3.21 -14.32
CA ILE A 313 -0.48 1.78 -14.18
C ILE A 313 -1.64 1.13 -13.42
N VAL A 314 -2.17 0.02 -13.97
CA VAL A 314 -3.27 -0.70 -13.35
C VAL A 314 -2.75 -1.48 -12.14
N SER A 315 -3.45 -1.32 -11.01
CA SER A 315 -3.28 -2.15 -9.81
C SER A 315 -4.27 -3.32 -9.92
N GLY A 316 -3.79 -4.54 -10.19
CA GLY A 316 -4.62 -5.75 -10.21
C GLY A 316 -4.88 -6.29 -8.80
N GLU A 317 -5.77 -7.29 -8.67
CA GLU A 317 -6.04 -7.99 -7.40
C GLU A 317 -4.76 -8.65 -6.83
N ASP A 318 -3.92 -9.18 -7.69
CA ASP A 318 -2.57 -9.66 -7.36
C ASP A 318 -1.55 -8.55 -7.56
N ASN A 319 -1.42 -7.69 -6.57
CA ASN A 319 -0.55 -6.50 -6.59
C ASN A 319 0.94 -6.87 -6.44
N THR A 320 1.42 -7.87 -7.21
CA THR A 320 2.81 -8.29 -7.18
C THR A 320 3.70 -7.20 -7.78
N SER A 321 4.85 -6.99 -7.17
CA SER A 321 5.84 -6.01 -7.63
C SER A 321 6.30 -6.27 -9.07
N VAL A 322 6.35 -7.53 -9.46
CA VAL A 322 6.76 -8.00 -10.77
C VAL A 322 5.80 -7.55 -11.87
N LYS A 323 4.49 -7.76 -11.67
CA LYS A 323 3.45 -7.34 -12.63
C LYS A 323 3.45 -5.83 -12.84
N ARG A 324 3.61 -5.06 -11.75
CA ARG A 324 3.69 -3.60 -11.83
C ARG A 324 4.94 -3.11 -12.54
N ARG A 325 6.11 -3.74 -12.32
CA ARG A 325 7.35 -3.41 -13.05
C ARG A 325 7.18 -3.62 -14.55
N THR A 326 6.59 -4.75 -14.94
CA THR A 326 6.29 -5.07 -16.32
C THR A 326 5.34 -4.06 -16.95
N ALA A 327 4.28 -3.67 -16.22
CA ALA A 327 3.32 -2.69 -16.68
C ALA A 327 3.96 -1.30 -16.86
N ILE A 328 4.84 -0.88 -15.94
CA ILE A 328 5.61 0.36 -16.05
C ILE A 328 6.49 0.32 -17.31
N GLN A 329 7.27 -0.75 -17.50
CA GLN A 329 8.16 -0.86 -18.65
C GLN A 329 7.39 -0.90 -19.97
N ALA A 330 6.29 -1.63 -20.02
CA ALA A 330 5.41 -1.67 -21.20
C ALA A 330 4.80 -0.28 -21.50
N CYS A 331 4.33 0.42 -20.48
CA CYS A 331 3.80 1.77 -20.63
C CYS A 331 4.86 2.74 -21.17
N LEU A 332 6.06 2.74 -20.61
CA LEU A 332 7.16 3.60 -21.08
C LEU A 332 7.54 3.30 -22.53
N ASN A 333 7.70 2.02 -22.90
CA ASN A 333 8.10 1.65 -24.26
C ASN A 333 7.04 1.97 -25.31
N LEU A 334 5.75 1.84 -24.96
CA LEU A 334 4.66 2.07 -25.90
C LEU A 334 4.24 3.54 -26.01
N THR A 335 4.46 4.35 -24.97
CA THR A 335 3.90 5.69 -24.87
C THR A 335 4.95 6.81 -24.95
N ASN A 336 6.23 6.51 -24.70
CA ASN A 336 7.30 7.52 -24.73
C ASN A 336 7.86 7.84 -26.12
N HIS A 337 7.39 7.16 -27.16
CA HIS A 337 7.84 7.45 -28.52
C HIS A 337 7.25 8.78 -29.02
N GLY A 338 8.06 9.84 -28.99
CA GLY A 338 7.80 11.14 -29.63
C GLY A 338 7.55 12.29 -28.67
N ASN A 339 6.41 12.40 -28.02
CA ASN A 339 6.05 13.60 -27.24
C ASN A 339 6.21 13.49 -25.72
N GLY A 340 6.72 12.37 -25.21
CA GLY A 340 6.91 12.11 -23.77
C GLY A 340 5.58 12.11 -23.01
N SER A 341 5.05 10.94 -22.74
CA SER A 341 3.86 10.78 -21.90
C SER A 341 4.22 10.94 -20.42
N LEU A 342 3.22 11.25 -19.61
CA LEU A 342 3.32 11.23 -18.15
C LEU A 342 2.82 9.87 -17.65
N VAL A 343 3.65 9.14 -16.91
CA VAL A 343 3.28 7.86 -16.32
C VAL A 343 2.98 8.06 -14.83
N VAL A 344 1.85 7.55 -14.38
CA VAL A 344 1.38 7.65 -13.01
C VAL A 344 1.35 6.27 -12.38
N VAL A 345 2.05 6.11 -11.26
CA VAL A 345 2.08 4.90 -10.45
C VAL A 345 1.35 5.21 -9.14
N ASP A 346 0.10 4.76 -9.05
CA ASP A 346 -0.70 4.92 -7.85
C ASP A 346 -0.43 3.77 -6.87
N GLU A 347 -0.61 4.01 -5.56
CA GLU A 347 -0.32 3.03 -4.50
C GLU A 347 1.09 2.43 -4.62
N ALA A 348 2.08 3.28 -4.85
CA ALA A 348 3.45 2.87 -5.12
C ALA A 348 4.21 2.34 -3.88
N ASP A 349 3.56 2.26 -2.72
CA ASP A 349 4.13 1.84 -1.44
C ASP A 349 4.95 0.55 -1.58
N ASN A 350 4.39 -0.46 -2.23
CA ASN A 350 5.05 -1.76 -2.43
C ASN A 350 6.30 -1.67 -3.31
N LEU A 351 6.32 -0.80 -4.32
CA LEU A 351 7.46 -0.61 -5.22
C LEU A 351 8.56 0.23 -4.57
N LEU A 352 8.19 1.14 -3.67
CA LEU A 352 9.10 2.04 -2.96
C LEU A 352 9.62 1.44 -1.64
N ASN A 353 9.10 0.28 -1.21
CA ASN A 353 9.58 -0.44 -0.04
C ASN A 353 10.93 -1.11 -0.34
N THR A 354 12.01 -0.38 -0.05
CA THR A 354 13.39 -0.84 -0.30
C THR A 354 14.19 -1.08 0.97
N ARG A 355 13.62 -0.78 2.14
CA ARG A 355 14.30 -0.92 3.43
C ARG A 355 14.18 -2.36 3.93
N GLN A 356 15.29 -3.06 4.04
CA GLN A 356 15.34 -4.38 4.67
C GLN A 356 15.14 -4.25 6.18
N SER A 357 14.15 -4.94 6.72
CA SER A 357 13.96 -5.12 8.16
C SER A 357 14.09 -6.58 8.52
N TRP A 358 14.82 -6.89 9.57
CA TRP A 358 14.99 -8.28 10.07
C TRP A 358 13.68 -8.94 10.51
N PHE A 359 12.65 -8.16 10.76
CA PHE A 359 11.35 -8.62 11.22
C PHE A 359 10.26 -8.64 10.13
N ASP A 360 10.52 -8.02 8.99
CA ASP A 360 9.56 -7.95 7.88
C ASP A 360 9.77 -9.15 6.94
N ARG A 361 8.87 -10.13 6.97
CA ARG A 361 8.85 -11.27 6.02
C ARG A 361 8.36 -10.88 4.62
N GLY A 362 8.23 -9.60 4.32
CA GLY A 362 7.82 -9.09 3.02
C GLY A 362 8.96 -9.11 2.00
N GLU A 363 8.63 -9.35 0.72
CA GLU A 363 9.57 -9.25 -0.38
C GLU A 363 10.21 -7.86 -0.42
N THR A 364 11.53 -7.81 -0.21
CA THR A 364 12.30 -6.58 -0.48
C THR A 364 12.37 -6.36 -1.98
N GLN A 365 12.01 -5.16 -2.40
CA GLN A 365 12.02 -4.82 -3.80
C GLN A 365 13.44 -4.77 -4.37
N ASP A 366 13.57 -5.19 -5.62
CA ASP A 366 14.83 -5.07 -6.36
C ASP A 366 15.22 -3.58 -6.50
N LYS A 367 16.05 -3.13 -5.56
CA LYS A 367 16.60 -1.77 -5.50
C LYS A 367 17.37 -1.42 -6.79
N GLY A 368 18.00 -2.40 -7.43
CA GLY A 368 18.75 -2.22 -8.66
C GLY A 368 17.84 -1.76 -9.79
N TRP A 369 16.72 -2.46 -10.00
CA TRP A 369 15.73 -2.09 -11.01
C TRP A 369 15.13 -0.70 -10.75
N LEU A 370 14.75 -0.41 -9.51
CA LEU A 370 14.14 0.88 -9.17
C LEU A 370 15.13 2.03 -9.41
N ASN A 371 16.37 1.88 -8.99
CA ASN A 371 17.41 2.88 -9.22
C ASN A 371 17.66 3.11 -10.72
N GLN A 372 17.69 2.06 -11.52
CA GLN A 372 17.84 2.15 -12.97
C GLN A 372 16.66 2.87 -13.62
N LEU A 373 15.43 2.60 -13.18
CA LEU A 373 14.24 3.28 -13.68
C LEU A 373 14.25 4.77 -13.31
N LEU A 374 14.62 5.09 -12.06
CA LEU A 374 14.65 6.47 -11.57
C LEU A 374 15.74 7.32 -12.24
N GLU A 375 16.76 6.70 -12.84
CA GLU A 375 17.85 7.36 -13.58
C GLU A 375 17.64 7.31 -15.11
N GLN A 376 16.58 6.65 -15.61
CA GLN A 376 16.36 6.45 -17.05
C GLN A 376 16.04 7.76 -17.76
N PRO A 377 16.87 8.23 -18.73
CA PRO A 377 16.65 9.49 -19.42
C PRO A 377 15.31 9.54 -20.17
N GLY A 378 14.73 10.73 -20.26
CA GLY A 378 13.50 10.97 -21.02
C GLY A 378 12.20 10.50 -20.31
N VAL A 379 12.29 9.95 -19.11
CA VAL A 379 11.14 9.44 -18.35
C VAL A 379 10.55 10.54 -17.47
N ARG A 380 9.20 10.68 -17.49
CA ARG A 380 8.44 11.55 -16.60
C ARG A 380 7.41 10.73 -15.85
N MET A 381 7.54 10.66 -14.53
CA MET A 381 6.62 9.85 -13.71
C MET A 381 6.16 10.60 -12.46
N ILE A 382 4.91 10.33 -12.07
CA ILE A 382 4.36 10.70 -10.76
C ILE A 382 4.12 9.42 -9.98
N TRP A 383 4.71 9.36 -8.81
CA TRP A 383 4.56 8.26 -7.86
C TRP A 383 3.68 8.71 -6.72
N ILE A 384 2.66 7.91 -6.40
CA ILE A 384 1.73 8.20 -5.31
C ILE A 384 1.89 7.12 -4.25
N ALA A 385 2.24 7.52 -3.03
CA ALA A 385 2.44 6.63 -1.90
C ALA A 385 1.66 7.11 -0.67
N ASN A 386 1.28 6.18 0.19
CA ASN A 386 0.60 6.52 1.44
C ASN A 386 1.61 6.69 2.58
N SER A 387 2.73 5.97 2.56
CA SER A 387 3.79 6.07 3.56
C SER A 387 5.19 5.99 2.92
N LEU A 388 6.16 6.68 3.53
CA LEU A 388 7.56 6.65 3.11
C LEU A 388 8.47 5.89 4.11
N GLU A 389 7.91 5.28 5.13
CA GLU A 389 8.67 4.68 6.24
C GLU A 389 9.63 3.58 5.79
N LYS A 390 9.24 2.84 4.78
CA LYS A 390 10.00 1.70 4.23
C LYS A 390 10.88 2.08 3.03
N MET A 391 10.95 3.36 2.67
CA MET A 391 11.79 3.86 1.57
C MET A 391 13.18 4.23 2.08
N GLU A 392 14.21 3.75 1.40
CA GLU A 392 15.58 4.14 1.70
C GLU A 392 15.92 5.56 1.24
N ALA A 393 16.79 6.25 1.97
CA ALA A 393 17.28 7.56 1.60
C ALA A 393 17.99 7.60 0.23
N SER A 394 18.61 6.48 -0.17
CA SER A 394 19.23 6.32 -1.48
C SER A 394 18.24 6.40 -2.65
N VAL A 395 17.00 5.95 -2.45
CA VAL A 395 15.91 6.06 -3.42
C VAL A 395 15.27 7.44 -3.35
N ALA A 396 15.03 7.95 -2.13
CA ALA A 396 14.38 9.24 -1.92
C ALA A 396 15.11 10.42 -2.61
N ARG A 397 16.43 10.43 -2.60
CA ARG A 397 17.25 11.50 -3.23
C ARG A 397 17.16 11.55 -4.76
N ARG A 398 16.60 10.54 -5.43
CA ARG A 398 16.43 10.48 -6.88
C ARG A 398 15.13 11.10 -7.36
N PHE A 399 14.23 11.42 -6.45
CA PHE A 399 13.05 12.17 -6.80
C PHE A 399 13.39 13.65 -7.01
N ALA A 400 13.02 14.18 -8.16
CA ALA A 400 13.28 15.58 -8.52
C ALA A 400 12.47 16.55 -7.65
N TYR A 401 11.29 16.14 -7.21
CA TYR A 401 10.41 16.92 -6.32
C TYR A 401 9.49 16.01 -5.54
N SER A 402 9.09 16.46 -4.35
CA SER A 402 8.09 15.74 -3.55
C SER A 402 7.07 16.70 -2.97
N VAL A 403 5.82 16.25 -2.87
CA VAL A 403 4.71 16.99 -2.25
C VAL A 403 4.10 16.13 -1.16
N ALA A 404 4.09 16.66 0.05
CA ALA A 404 3.40 16.05 1.18
C ALA A 404 1.93 16.46 1.18
N PHE A 405 1.05 15.48 1.24
CA PHE A 405 -0.37 15.67 1.48
C PHE A 405 -0.64 15.39 2.97
N HIS A 406 -1.24 16.34 3.63
CA HIS A 406 -1.57 16.24 5.05
C HIS A 406 -3.07 16.00 5.23
N GLU A 407 -3.45 15.58 6.41
CA GLU A 407 -4.86 15.55 6.79
C GLU A 407 -5.45 16.96 6.68
N PHE A 408 -6.72 17.02 6.32
CA PHE A 408 -7.37 18.31 6.13
C PHE A 408 -7.57 19.05 7.45
N SER A 409 -7.20 20.31 7.49
CA SER A 409 -7.55 21.22 8.57
C SER A 409 -9.08 21.39 8.68
N ARG A 410 -9.58 21.91 9.80
CA ARG A 410 -11.00 22.19 9.96
C ARG A 410 -11.55 23.08 8.85
N ILE A 411 -10.81 24.12 8.46
CA ILE A 411 -11.20 25.03 7.39
C ILE A 411 -11.32 24.25 6.07
N GLN A 412 -10.37 23.41 5.80
CA GLN A 412 -10.32 22.58 4.62
C GLN A 412 -11.47 21.56 4.60
N ARG A 413 -11.74 20.89 5.74
CA ARG A 413 -12.88 19.99 5.87
C ARG A 413 -14.21 20.71 5.61
N VAL A 414 -14.40 21.94 6.11
CA VAL A 414 -15.58 22.74 5.81
C VAL A 414 -15.72 22.98 4.31
N GLN A 415 -14.62 23.33 3.63
CA GLN A 415 -14.61 23.52 2.17
C GLN A 415 -14.92 22.23 1.41
N VAL A 416 -14.42 21.10 1.89
CA VAL A 416 -14.73 19.76 1.33
C VAL A 416 -16.23 19.49 1.45
N TRP A 417 -16.82 19.67 2.64
CA TRP A 417 -18.26 19.50 2.84
C TRP A 417 -19.08 20.42 1.93
N GLU A 418 -18.73 21.70 1.84
CA GLU A 418 -19.40 22.65 0.95
C GLU A 418 -19.29 22.26 -0.52
N SER A 419 -18.10 21.83 -0.97
CA SER A 419 -17.87 21.42 -2.35
C SER A 419 -18.66 20.17 -2.72
N VAL A 420 -18.69 19.15 -1.86
CA VAL A 420 -19.43 17.91 -2.08
C VAL A 420 -20.93 18.18 -2.10
N LEU A 421 -21.45 18.91 -1.10
CA LEU A 421 -22.87 19.26 -1.05
C LEU A 421 -23.30 20.10 -2.27
N GLN A 422 -22.43 20.98 -2.77
CA GLN A 422 -22.68 21.77 -3.97
C GLN A 422 -22.70 20.88 -5.24
N ALA A 423 -21.76 19.95 -5.35
CA ALA A 423 -21.68 19.01 -6.49
C ALA A 423 -22.96 18.17 -6.61
N HIS A 424 -23.52 17.77 -5.47
CA HIS A 424 -24.76 16.99 -5.40
C HIS A 424 -26.04 17.86 -5.30
N ARG A 425 -25.93 19.19 -5.47
CA ARG A 425 -27.06 20.14 -5.39
C ARG A 425 -27.78 20.13 -4.02
N ALA A 426 -27.12 19.64 -2.98
CA ALA A 426 -27.68 19.50 -1.63
C ALA A 426 -27.16 20.61 -0.65
N ARG A 427 -26.50 21.66 -1.16
CA ARG A 427 -25.87 22.70 -0.30
C ARG A 427 -26.88 23.41 0.62
N LYS A 428 -28.13 23.56 0.18
CA LYS A 428 -29.19 24.22 0.96
C LYS A 428 -29.69 23.39 2.13
N ALA A 429 -29.45 22.07 2.12
CA ALA A 429 -29.91 21.17 3.18
C ALA A 429 -29.25 21.46 4.54
N PHE A 430 -28.06 22.05 4.55
CA PHE A 430 -27.32 22.34 5.78
C PHE A 430 -27.00 23.83 5.89
N SER A 431 -27.19 24.39 7.05
CA SER A 431 -26.72 25.72 7.41
C SER A 431 -25.19 25.76 7.49
N LYS A 432 -24.60 26.95 7.44
CA LYS A 432 -23.15 27.12 7.59
C LYS A 432 -22.64 26.58 8.93
N ALA A 433 -23.39 26.78 10.01
CA ALA A 433 -23.06 26.27 11.34
C ALA A 433 -23.11 24.74 11.41
N GLU A 434 -24.11 24.11 10.75
CA GLU A 434 -24.20 22.66 10.71
C GLU A 434 -23.03 22.05 9.92
N ILE A 435 -22.62 22.64 8.79
CA ILE A 435 -21.45 22.18 8.04
C ILE A 435 -20.17 22.29 8.88
N GLN A 436 -20.01 23.38 9.63
CA GLN A 436 -18.89 23.53 10.55
C GLN A 436 -18.88 22.44 11.63
N ARG A 437 -20.05 22.10 12.19
CA ARG A 437 -20.18 20.99 13.16
C ARG A 437 -19.86 19.64 12.54
N LEU A 438 -20.39 19.35 11.36
CA LEU A 438 -20.09 18.11 10.64
C LEU A 438 -18.59 17.97 10.34
N ALA A 439 -17.95 19.05 9.87
CA ALA A 439 -16.52 19.06 9.59
C ALA A 439 -15.64 18.87 10.84
N SER A 440 -16.13 19.32 12.01
CA SER A 440 -15.44 19.09 13.29
C SER A 440 -15.70 17.69 13.85
N ARG A 441 -16.94 17.20 13.73
CA ARG A 441 -17.34 15.87 14.22
C ARG A 441 -16.72 14.73 13.44
N TYR A 442 -16.53 14.89 12.12
CA TYR A 442 -16.00 13.88 11.24
C TYR A 442 -14.67 14.35 10.61
N PRO A 443 -13.52 14.02 11.21
CA PRO A 443 -12.21 14.33 10.66
C PRO A 443 -11.91 13.37 9.49
N CYS A 444 -12.57 13.56 8.35
CA CYS A 444 -12.46 12.70 7.20
C CYS A 444 -12.17 13.47 5.91
N THR A 445 -11.79 12.73 4.89
CA THR A 445 -11.49 13.21 3.55
C THR A 445 -12.76 13.34 2.69
N ALA A 446 -12.62 13.80 1.45
CA ALA A 446 -13.75 14.02 0.55
C ALA A 446 -14.51 12.74 0.16
N GLY A 447 -13.82 11.59 0.05
CA GLY A 447 -14.43 10.34 -0.38
C GLY A 447 -15.58 9.85 0.50
N PRO A 448 -15.39 9.72 1.81
CA PRO A 448 -16.46 9.36 2.75
C PRO A 448 -17.65 10.32 2.72
N VAL A 449 -17.37 11.64 2.65
CA VAL A 449 -18.43 12.66 2.58
C VAL A 449 -19.23 12.52 1.28
N ASP A 450 -18.57 12.34 0.14
CA ASP A 450 -19.20 12.15 -1.16
C ASP A 450 -20.09 10.90 -1.17
N LEU A 451 -19.56 9.80 -0.66
CA LEU A 451 -20.29 8.52 -0.56
C LEU A 451 -21.53 8.66 0.35
N ALA A 452 -21.37 9.28 1.51
CA ALA A 452 -22.47 9.49 2.46
C ALA A 452 -23.58 10.36 1.87
N VAL A 453 -23.23 11.47 1.22
CA VAL A 453 -24.18 12.35 0.54
C VAL A 453 -24.87 11.64 -0.61
N LYS A 454 -24.12 10.93 -1.44
CA LYS A 454 -24.66 10.15 -2.56
C LYS A 454 -25.67 9.10 -2.10
N LYS A 455 -25.32 8.34 -1.06
CA LYS A 455 -26.20 7.30 -0.52
C LYS A 455 -27.42 7.87 0.20
N ALA A 456 -27.27 9.00 0.86
CA ALA A 456 -28.42 9.69 1.47
C ALA A 456 -29.43 10.18 0.41
N LEU A 457 -28.96 10.61 -0.77
CA LEU A 457 -29.82 11.01 -1.89
C LEU A 457 -30.60 9.83 -2.52
N GLU A 458 -30.13 8.60 -2.35
CA GLU A 458 -30.86 7.41 -2.81
C GLU A 458 -32.08 7.11 -1.93
N VAL A 459 -32.08 7.56 -0.66
CA VAL A 459 -33.13 7.24 0.31
C VAL A 459 -34.00 8.43 0.72
N ALA A 460 -33.57 9.68 0.46
CA ALA A 460 -34.30 10.88 0.87
C ALA A 460 -34.04 12.07 -0.07
N THR A 461 -35.00 12.99 -0.13
CA THR A 461 -34.85 14.24 -0.90
C THR A 461 -33.92 15.23 -0.21
N PRO A 462 -33.13 16.04 -0.95
CA PRO A 462 -32.09 16.92 -0.39
C PRO A 462 -32.56 17.89 0.69
N ASP A 463 -33.79 18.35 0.63
CA ASP A 463 -34.32 19.37 1.53
C ASP A 463 -35.03 18.81 2.77
N SER A 464 -35.03 17.49 2.96
CA SER A 464 -35.73 16.82 4.06
C SER A 464 -34.85 16.61 5.31
N ASP A 465 -35.49 16.56 6.48
CA ASP A 465 -34.81 16.15 7.72
C ASP A 465 -34.30 14.71 7.63
N ALA A 466 -35.02 13.87 6.88
CA ALA A 466 -34.62 12.49 6.60
C ALA A 466 -33.27 12.44 5.88
N PHE A 467 -33.00 13.33 4.93
CA PHE A 467 -31.72 13.42 4.24
C PHE A 467 -30.59 13.79 5.22
N ARG A 468 -30.81 14.83 6.06
CA ARG A 468 -29.82 15.22 7.07
C ARG A 468 -29.49 14.06 8.02
N GLN A 469 -30.52 13.34 8.45
CA GLN A 469 -30.34 12.18 9.31
C GLN A 469 -29.63 11.03 8.57
N ALA A 470 -29.96 10.76 7.32
CA ALA A 470 -29.30 9.72 6.52
C ALA A 470 -27.80 10.01 6.32
N VAL A 471 -27.43 11.27 6.05
CA VAL A 471 -26.02 11.69 5.96
C VAL A 471 -25.30 11.44 7.29
N ARG A 472 -25.89 11.85 8.42
CA ARG A 472 -25.28 11.63 9.75
C ARG A 472 -25.11 10.14 10.05
N THR A 473 -26.14 9.33 9.80
CA THR A 473 -26.09 7.87 10.03
C THR A 473 -25.01 7.20 9.19
N ALA A 474 -24.87 7.58 7.91
CA ALA A 474 -23.82 7.07 7.04
C ALA A 474 -22.42 7.48 7.53
N MET A 475 -22.26 8.71 7.99
CA MET A 475 -20.99 9.21 8.52
C MET A 475 -20.64 8.58 9.86
N ASP A 476 -21.60 8.37 10.76
CA ASP A 476 -21.39 7.66 12.03
C ASP A 476 -20.96 6.21 11.79
N ALA A 477 -21.60 5.52 10.84
CA ALA A 477 -21.23 4.16 10.46
C ALA A 477 -19.80 4.09 9.89
N HIS A 478 -19.47 5.04 9.00
CA HIS A 478 -18.12 5.13 8.44
C HIS A 478 -17.07 5.43 9.51
N HIS A 479 -17.35 6.35 10.44
CA HIS A 479 -16.43 6.68 11.53
C HIS A 479 -16.14 5.46 12.41
N ARG A 480 -17.18 4.70 12.81
CA ARG A 480 -17.04 3.48 13.61
C ARG A 480 -16.18 2.41 12.92
N LEU A 481 -16.26 2.32 11.59
CA LEU A 481 -15.46 1.36 10.81
C LEU A 481 -13.95 1.61 10.94
N PHE A 482 -13.52 2.86 11.07
CA PHE A 482 -12.11 3.25 11.11
C PHE A 482 -11.58 3.54 12.53
N HIS A 483 -12.46 3.59 13.54
CA HIS A 483 -12.11 3.92 14.92
C HIS A 483 -12.61 2.85 15.92
N ASP A 484 -12.36 1.59 15.61
CA ASP A 484 -12.63 0.42 16.47
C ASP A 484 -14.03 0.42 17.16
N GLY A 485 -15.05 0.85 16.42
CA GLY A 485 -16.43 0.90 16.89
C GLY A 485 -16.77 2.12 17.75
N GLN A 486 -15.84 3.02 18.01
CA GLN A 486 -16.11 4.23 18.81
C GLN A 486 -17.03 5.20 18.04
N ALA A 487 -17.98 5.76 18.79
CA ALA A 487 -18.82 6.82 18.24
C ALA A 487 -17.98 8.10 18.07
N PRO A 488 -18.24 8.91 17.01
CA PRO A 488 -17.55 10.19 16.84
C PRO A 488 -17.83 11.09 18.05
N ALA A 489 -16.77 11.60 18.66
CA ALA A 489 -16.90 12.56 19.76
C ALA A 489 -17.65 13.80 19.26
N ASP A 490 -18.65 14.23 20.01
CA ASP A 490 -19.30 15.50 19.71
C ASP A 490 -18.35 16.63 20.17
N PRO A 491 -17.78 17.44 19.26
CA PRO A 491 -16.85 18.50 19.65
C PRO A 491 -17.51 19.57 20.53
N ASP A 492 -18.84 19.58 20.62
CA ASP A 492 -19.60 20.51 21.42
C ASP A 492 -19.92 20.00 22.85
N THR A 493 -19.53 18.79 23.22
CA THR A 493 -19.65 18.30 24.60
C THR A 493 -18.50 18.82 25.48
N ILE A 494 -18.36 20.14 25.58
CA ILE A 494 -18.04 20.67 26.92
C ILE A 494 -19.31 20.51 27.73
N GLU A 495 -19.18 19.98 28.92
CA GLU A 495 -20.29 20.02 29.85
C GLU A 495 -20.97 21.39 29.73
N THR A 496 -22.22 21.40 29.33
CA THR A 496 -23.05 22.60 29.21
C THR A 496 -23.10 23.40 30.51
N GLN A 497 -22.52 22.88 31.55
CA GLN A 497 -22.49 23.41 32.91
C GLN A 497 -21.11 23.86 33.40
N TYR A 498 -20.05 23.83 32.53
CA TYR A 498 -18.72 24.33 32.94
C TYR A 498 -18.79 25.82 33.24
N THR A 499 -18.34 26.21 34.42
CA THR A 499 -18.30 27.61 34.87
C THR A 499 -16.89 27.93 35.35
N LEU A 500 -16.48 29.16 35.08
CA LEU A 500 -15.27 29.75 35.68
C LEU A 500 -15.51 30.25 37.10
N GLU A 501 -16.80 30.46 37.47
CA GLU A 501 -17.15 30.92 38.80
C GLU A 501 -16.90 29.84 39.83
N GLY A 502 -16.22 30.20 40.89
CA GLY A 502 -15.90 29.31 42.01
C GLY A 502 -14.63 28.47 41.84
N ILE A 503 -13.99 28.45 40.65
CA ILE A 503 -12.68 27.81 40.50
C ILE A 503 -11.61 28.61 41.24
N HIS A 504 -10.76 27.91 41.98
CA HIS A 504 -9.67 28.54 42.70
C HIS A 504 -8.37 28.46 41.85
N LEU A 505 -7.95 29.61 41.33
CA LEU A 505 -6.74 29.76 40.51
C LEU A 505 -5.75 30.72 41.17
N THR A 506 -4.45 30.46 40.94
CA THR A 506 -3.37 31.36 41.40
C THR A 506 -3.18 32.56 40.46
N ALA A 507 -3.67 32.48 39.24
CA ALA A 507 -3.56 33.53 38.23
C ALA A 507 -4.84 34.40 38.15
N ASP A 508 -4.65 35.65 37.83
CA ASP A 508 -5.78 36.55 37.47
C ASP A 508 -6.32 36.16 36.07
N LEU A 509 -7.48 35.50 36.07
CA LEU A 509 -8.07 34.93 34.85
C LEU A 509 -8.42 36.00 33.80
N PRO A 510 -9.00 37.18 34.13
CA PRO A 510 -9.20 38.30 33.22
C PRO A 510 -7.93 38.75 32.51
N VAL A 511 -6.82 38.89 33.21
CA VAL A 511 -5.52 39.28 32.65
C VAL A 511 -4.98 38.20 31.74
N LEU A 512 -5.06 36.94 32.13
CA LEU A 512 -4.64 35.79 31.32
C LEU A 512 -5.44 35.73 30.00
N LEU A 513 -6.75 35.91 30.08
CA LEU A 513 -7.64 35.92 28.91
C LEU A 513 -7.29 37.06 27.94
N GLY A 514 -7.11 38.26 28.48
CA GLY A 514 -6.76 39.45 27.66
C GLY A 514 -5.41 39.25 26.94
N THR A 515 -4.40 38.69 27.62
CA THR A 515 -3.10 38.44 27.05
C THR A 515 -3.15 37.33 25.97
N LEU A 516 -3.95 36.30 26.22
CA LEU A 516 -4.13 35.18 25.29
C LEU A 516 -4.88 35.63 24.02
N GLU A 517 -5.93 36.47 24.18
CA GLU A 517 -6.68 37.03 23.05
C GLU A 517 -5.82 37.99 22.21
N ALA A 518 -4.97 38.80 22.83
CA ALA A 518 -4.01 39.63 22.12
C ALA A 518 -3.01 38.81 21.31
N PHE A 519 -2.50 37.75 21.89
CA PHE A 519 -1.62 36.82 21.18
C PHE A 519 -2.35 36.10 20.01
N ASP A 520 -3.61 35.70 20.19
CA ASP A 520 -4.42 35.08 19.16
C ASP A 520 -4.63 36.04 17.96
N LEU A 521 -4.87 37.31 18.20
CA LEU A 521 -4.97 38.33 17.17
C LEU A 521 -3.66 38.53 16.41
N GLN A 522 -2.52 38.47 17.09
CA GLN A 522 -1.19 38.54 16.47
C GLN A 522 -0.97 37.32 15.53
N LEU A 523 -1.34 36.11 15.98
CA LEU A 523 -1.21 34.89 15.15
C LEU A 523 -2.09 34.97 13.90
N ARG A 524 -3.31 35.53 14.00
CA ARG A 524 -4.24 35.66 12.85
C ARG A 524 -3.80 36.74 11.88
N GLY A 525 -3.10 37.77 12.35
CA GLY A 525 -2.62 38.90 11.55
C GLY A 525 -1.50 38.58 10.58
N GLY A 526 -0.94 37.34 10.63
CA GLY A 526 0.05 36.87 9.68
C GLY A 526 1.38 37.65 9.70
N SER A 527 1.68 38.40 10.76
CA SER A 527 2.96 39.09 10.87
C SER A 527 4.04 38.15 11.45
N PRO A 528 4.95 37.64 10.64
CA PRO A 528 5.95 36.68 11.12
C PRO A 528 7.03 37.27 12.03
N GLY A 529 6.92 38.54 12.39
CA GLY A 529 7.94 39.30 13.13
C GLY A 529 7.52 39.85 14.50
N GLY A 530 6.43 39.34 15.09
CA GLY A 530 6.05 39.75 16.45
C GLY A 530 7.07 39.30 17.50
N PRO A 531 7.17 40.02 18.62
CA PRO A 531 8.18 39.73 19.67
C PRO A 531 7.96 38.39 20.39
N VAL A 532 6.75 37.83 20.31
CA VAL A 532 6.38 36.57 20.97
C VAL A 532 5.96 35.55 19.90
N ARG A 533 6.66 34.41 19.85
CA ARG A 533 6.43 33.36 18.84
C ARG A 533 5.46 32.27 19.30
N ASN A 534 5.40 32.03 20.61
CA ASN A 534 4.58 30.97 21.21
C ASN A 534 3.95 31.47 22.52
N PHE A 535 2.86 30.81 22.90
CA PHE A 535 2.16 31.06 24.16
C PHE A 535 2.02 29.74 24.89
N ASN A 536 2.98 29.45 25.78
CA ASN A 536 3.04 28.19 26.50
C ASN A 536 2.51 28.35 27.92
N LEU A 537 1.43 27.60 28.23
CA LEU A 537 0.77 27.58 29.53
C LEU A 537 1.04 26.24 30.21
N LEU A 538 1.35 26.30 31.51
CA LEU A 538 1.39 25.12 32.38
C LEU A 538 0.29 25.21 33.41
N PHE A 539 -0.67 24.28 33.38
CA PHE A 539 -1.72 24.13 34.38
C PHE A 539 -1.30 23.04 35.35
N HIS A 540 -1.11 23.40 36.61
CA HIS A 540 -0.66 22.47 37.64
C HIS A 540 -1.56 22.50 38.87
N GLY A 541 -1.65 21.40 39.59
CA GLY A 541 -2.44 21.30 40.81
C GLY A 541 -3.17 19.97 40.95
N PRO A 542 -3.92 19.79 42.07
CA PRO A 542 -4.57 18.51 42.35
C PRO A 542 -5.47 17.99 41.25
N PRO A 543 -5.66 16.66 41.15
CA PRO A 543 -6.57 16.05 40.18
C PRO A 543 -8.02 16.51 40.41
N GLY A 544 -8.81 16.58 39.32
CA GLY A 544 -10.21 16.95 39.38
C GLY A 544 -10.51 18.44 39.54
N THR A 545 -9.50 19.31 39.61
CA THR A 545 -9.66 20.77 39.81
C THR A 545 -10.09 21.53 38.54
N GLY A 546 -10.20 20.88 37.36
CA GLY A 546 -10.73 21.45 36.13
C GLY A 546 -9.67 21.95 35.15
N LYS A 547 -8.41 21.53 35.27
CA LYS A 547 -7.30 21.92 34.38
C LYS A 547 -7.59 21.71 32.89
N SER A 548 -7.95 20.49 32.51
CA SER A 548 -8.24 20.15 31.11
C SER A 548 -9.50 20.82 30.60
N GLU A 549 -10.51 21.06 31.46
CA GLU A 549 -11.73 21.78 31.12
C GLU A 549 -11.48 23.27 30.86
N LEU A 550 -10.62 23.92 31.68
CA LEU A 550 -10.23 25.31 31.42
C LEU A 550 -9.48 25.42 30.08
N ALA A 551 -8.61 24.47 29.77
CA ALA A 551 -7.90 24.46 28.48
C ALA A 551 -8.88 24.37 27.30
N ARG A 552 -9.88 23.48 27.38
CA ARG A 552 -10.96 23.38 26.38
C ARG A 552 -11.79 24.67 26.29
N TYR A 553 -12.13 25.28 27.40
CA TYR A 553 -12.84 26.56 27.45
C TYR A 553 -12.07 27.67 26.75
N LEU A 554 -10.75 27.75 26.96
CA LEU A 554 -9.88 28.74 26.33
C LEU A 554 -9.85 28.58 24.80
N ALA A 555 -9.69 27.36 24.33
CA ALA A 555 -9.68 27.06 22.88
C ALA A 555 -11.01 27.44 22.22
N ARG A 556 -12.14 27.12 22.87
CA ARG A 556 -13.48 27.49 22.38
C ARG A 556 -13.66 28.99 22.35
N ARG A 557 -13.26 29.72 23.40
CA ARG A 557 -13.36 31.17 23.49
C ARG A 557 -12.61 31.87 22.37
N LEU A 558 -11.44 31.32 22.01
CA LEU A 558 -10.64 31.79 20.88
C LEU A 558 -11.23 31.38 19.52
N GLY A 559 -12.22 30.48 19.49
CA GLY A 559 -12.73 29.89 18.24
C GLY A 559 -11.70 29.10 17.46
N ARG A 560 -10.72 28.56 18.16
CA ARG A 560 -9.68 27.70 17.58
C ARG A 560 -10.02 26.23 17.75
N GLU A 561 -9.51 25.41 16.83
CA GLU A 561 -9.57 23.96 16.96
C GLU A 561 -8.71 23.50 18.15
N LEU A 562 -9.09 22.39 18.75
CA LEU A 562 -8.43 21.82 19.90
C LEU A 562 -7.80 20.49 19.53
N TYR A 563 -6.47 20.39 19.68
CA TYR A 563 -5.74 19.13 19.63
C TYR A 563 -5.39 18.72 21.06
N CYS A 564 -6.14 17.76 21.60
CA CYS A 564 -5.85 17.18 22.91
C CYS A 564 -5.15 15.84 22.74
N LYS A 565 -3.96 15.70 23.32
CA LYS A 565 -3.18 14.49 23.37
C LYS A 565 -2.84 14.16 24.81
N GLN A 566 -3.02 12.91 25.18
CA GLN A 566 -2.43 12.40 26.42
C GLN A 566 -0.95 12.09 26.18
N ALA A 567 -0.10 12.35 27.17
CA ALA A 567 1.33 12.02 27.03
C ALA A 567 1.56 10.54 26.67
N ALA A 568 0.74 9.64 27.23
CA ALA A 568 0.78 8.21 26.95
C ALA A 568 0.51 7.87 25.45
N GLU A 569 -0.30 8.64 24.74
CA GLU A 569 -0.60 8.44 23.32
C GLU A 569 0.60 8.79 22.41
N LEU A 570 1.52 9.59 22.90
CA LEU A 570 2.73 10.01 22.17
C LEU A 570 3.89 9.04 22.37
N ILE A 571 3.83 8.20 23.39
CA ILE A 571 4.88 7.23 23.72
C ILE A 571 4.70 5.99 22.84
N ASP A 572 5.82 5.57 22.24
CA ASP A 572 5.87 4.38 21.40
C ASP A 572 7.06 3.50 21.82
N PRO A 573 6.92 2.17 21.88
CA PRO A 573 8.00 1.27 22.28
C PRO A 573 9.16 1.21 21.26
N TYR A 574 8.95 1.69 20.04
CA TYR A 574 9.97 1.69 19.01
C TYR A 574 10.84 2.94 19.06
N VAL A 575 12.16 2.76 19.01
CA VAL A 575 13.14 3.86 19.09
C VAL A 575 12.92 4.89 17.97
N GLY A 576 12.81 6.15 18.34
CA GLY A 576 12.61 7.27 17.41
C GLY A 576 11.15 7.58 17.05
N MET A 577 10.20 6.69 17.38
CA MET A 577 8.79 6.93 17.06
C MET A 577 8.14 7.93 18.02
N THR A 578 8.46 7.90 19.31
CA THR A 578 7.99 8.89 20.27
C THR A 578 8.40 10.31 19.87
N GLU A 579 9.66 10.52 19.50
CA GLU A 579 10.15 11.83 19.04
C GLU A 579 9.47 12.29 17.76
N ARG A 580 9.07 11.34 16.91
CA ARG A 580 8.31 11.62 15.71
C ARG A 580 6.87 12.02 16.06
N HIS A 581 6.18 11.27 16.91
CA HIS A 581 4.82 11.57 17.34
C HIS A 581 4.73 12.95 18.00
N ILE A 582 5.70 13.29 18.85
CA ILE A 582 5.81 14.63 19.43
C ILE A 582 5.93 15.69 18.33
N ARG A 583 6.87 15.56 17.42
CA ARG A 583 7.06 16.53 16.33
C ARG A 583 5.83 16.67 15.42
N ASP A 584 5.18 15.56 15.13
CA ASP A 584 3.99 15.54 14.26
C ASP A 584 2.80 16.22 14.96
N ALA A 585 2.59 16.01 16.26
CA ALA A 585 1.55 16.67 17.04
C ALA A 585 1.72 18.20 17.04
N PHE A 586 2.93 18.68 17.29
CA PHE A 586 3.23 20.12 17.26
C PHE A 586 3.06 20.72 15.87
N ARG A 587 3.58 20.06 14.84
CA ARG A 587 3.48 20.49 13.44
C ARG A 587 2.03 20.56 12.99
N GLN A 588 1.23 19.57 13.31
CA GLN A 588 -0.18 19.52 12.93
C GLN A 588 -0.96 20.64 13.61
N ALA A 589 -0.78 20.85 14.91
CA ALA A 589 -1.41 21.95 15.63
C ALA A 589 -1.03 23.32 15.07
N GLU A 590 0.23 23.51 14.66
CA GLU A 590 0.72 24.76 14.05
C GLU A 590 0.08 24.97 12.67
N GLN A 591 0.04 23.96 11.81
CA GLN A 591 -0.56 24.03 10.47
C GLN A 591 -2.05 24.35 10.52
N ASP A 592 -2.77 23.80 11.49
CA ASP A 592 -4.21 24.00 11.66
C ASP A 592 -4.53 25.26 12.48
N GLY A 593 -3.53 25.92 13.02
CA GLY A 593 -3.69 27.06 13.93
C GLY A 593 -4.48 26.69 15.19
N ALA A 594 -4.37 25.43 15.62
CA ALA A 594 -5.10 24.87 16.73
C ALA A 594 -4.42 25.19 18.07
N VAL A 595 -5.17 25.06 19.17
CA VAL A 595 -4.62 25.02 20.53
C VAL A 595 -4.18 23.59 20.81
N LEU A 596 -2.90 23.37 21.08
CA LEU A 596 -2.36 22.06 21.45
C LEU A 596 -2.44 21.88 22.96
N ILE A 597 -3.14 20.84 23.41
CA ILE A 597 -3.16 20.42 24.81
C ILE A 597 -2.41 19.11 24.94
N ILE A 598 -1.43 19.09 25.84
CA ILE A 598 -0.76 17.86 26.29
C ILE A 598 -1.17 17.60 27.73
N ASP A 599 -2.05 16.62 27.90
CA ASP A 599 -2.55 16.24 29.23
C ASP A 599 -1.55 15.26 29.88
N GLU A 600 -1.35 15.39 31.19
CA GLU A 600 -0.39 14.61 31.98
C GLU A 600 1.04 14.71 31.44
N ALA A 601 1.49 15.92 31.12
CA ALA A 601 2.79 16.19 30.50
C ALA A 601 4.00 15.88 31.42
N ASP A 602 3.78 15.44 32.63
CA ASP A 602 4.82 15.07 33.61
C ASP A 602 5.89 14.18 32.98
N THR A 603 5.45 13.21 32.19
CA THR A 603 6.31 12.23 31.52
C THR A 603 7.37 12.85 30.61
N PHE A 604 7.12 14.03 30.03
CA PHE A 604 8.05 14.77 29.16
C PHE A 604 8.79 15.90 29.88
N LEU A 605 8.40 16.20 31.11
CA LEU A 605 8.95 17.33 31.89
C LEU A 605 9.80 16.87 33.07
N TYR A 606 10.22 15.62 33.10
CA TYR A 606 10.99 15.01 34.18
C TYR A 606 12.42 15.59 34.27
N PRO A 607 13.00 15.64 35.49
CA PRO A 607 14.40 16.02 35.63
C PRO A 607 15.32 15.01 34.96
N ARG A 608 16.24 15.49 34.13
CA ARG A 608 17.20 14.62 33.43
C ARG A 608 18.11 13.83 34.36
N ALA A 609 18.31 14.32 35.58
CA ALA A 609 19.09 13.65 36.61
C ALA A 609 18.40 12.38 37.15
N ASP A 610 17.10 12.33 37.09
CA ASP A 610 16.29 11.21 37.60
C ASP A 610 15.95 10.17 36.51
N ALA A 611 16.33 10.43 35.27
CA ALA A 611 16.09 9.53 34.14
C ALA A 611 16.87 8.21 34.35
N GLN A 612 16.13 7.11 34.41
CA GLN A 612 16.71 5.77 34.57
C GLN A 612 17.22 5.19 33.25
N ARG A 613 16.75 5.72 32.13
CA ARG A 613 17.04 5.21 30.78
C ARG A 613 17.36 6.35 29.79
N SER A 614 18.29 6.12 28.89
CA SER A 614 18.76 7.14 27.92
C SER A 614 17.65 7.67 26.99
N TRP A 615 16.63 6.87 26.69
CA TRP A 615 15.54 7.28 25.81
C TRP A 615 14.57 8.26 26.51
N GLU A 616 14.45 8.26 27.85
CA GLU A 616 13.67 9.27 28.58
C GLU A 616 14.25 10.67 28.40
N ILE A 617 15.58 10.78 28.40
CA ILE A 617 16.28 12.05 28.10
C ILE A 617 16.00 12.50 26.65
N SER A 618 15.95 11.56 25.71
CA SER A 618 15.66 11.85 24.31
C SER A 618 14.25 12.42 24.12
N PHE A 619 13.26 11.85 24.79
CA PHE A 619 11.87 12.33 24.74
C PHE A 619 11.72 13.72 25.31
N THR A 620 12.32 13.98 26.50
CA THR A 620 12.33 15.31 27.11
C THR A 620 12.99 16.33 26.17
N ASN A 621 14.15 16.02 25.59
CA ASN A 621 14.84 16.92 24.66
C ASN A 621 14.01 17.19 23.40
N ALA A 622 13.37 16.16 22.81
CA ALA A 622 12.53 16.32 21.64
C ALA A 622 11.31 17.20 21.93
N PHE A 623 10.67 16.99 23.08
CA PHE A 623 9.54 17.80 23.53
C PHE A 623 9.90 19.26 23.77
N LEU A 624 10.98 19.51 24.49
CA LEU A 624 11.45 20.86 24.76
C LEU A 624 11.87 21.61 23.49
N THR A 625 12.53 20.90 22.57
CA THR A 625 12.89 21.46 21.26
C THR A 625 11.66 21.80 20.42
N ALA A 626 10.62 20.95 20.46
CA ALA A 626 9.36 21.18 19.77
C ALA A 626 8.66 22.40 20.36
N MET A 627 8.60 22.54 21.69
CA MET A 627 8.02 23.70 22.38
C MET A 627 8.69 25.03 21.98
N GLU A 628 10.03 25.05 21.87
CA GLU A 628 10.77 26.26 21.52
C GLU A 628 10.52 26.72 20.08
N ARG A 629 10.32 25.76 19.17
CA ARG A 629 10.08 26.02 17.74
C ARG A 629 8.62 26.27 17.38
N TYR A 630 7.72 25.94 18.28
CA TYR A 630 6.29 26.00 18.03
C TYR A 630 5.79 27.44 17.89
N HIS A 631 5.00 27.71 16.85
CA HIS A 631 4.36 29.01 16.64
C HIS A 631 2.85 28.85 16.88
N GLY A 632 2.45 28.87 18.13
CA GLY A 632 1.06 28.65 18.50
C GLY A 632 0.80 28.70 20.00
N ILE A 633 -0.35 28.19 20.40
CA ILE A 633 -0.80 28.13 21.80
C ILE A 633 -0.65 26.68 22.28
N LEU A 634 0.19 26.48 23.27
CA LEU A 634 0.40 25.20 23.95
C LEU A 634 -0.10 25.27 25.40
N ILE A 635 -0.88 24.29 25.81
CA ILE A 635 -1.32 24.11 27.20
C ILE A 635 -0.88 22.73 27.65
N CYS A 636 0.00 22.67 28.64
CA CYS A 636 0.37 21.42 29.32
C CYS A 636 -0.34 21.34 30.66
N THR A 637 -0.87 20.16 31.00
CA THR A 637 -1.42 19.93 32.34
C THR A 637 -0.53 18.95 33.11
N THR A 638 -0.47 19.12 34.43
CA THR A 638 0.23 18.21 35.34
C THR A 638 -0.47 18.18 36.71
N ASN A 639 -0.42 17.04 37.36
CA ASN A 639 -0.91 16.89 38.71
C ASN A 639 0.17 17.22 39.77
N ARG A 640 1.43 17.32 39.35
CA ARG A 640 2.57 17.56 40.25
C ARG A 640 3.44 18.70 39.70
N LEU A 641 3.65 19.72 40.49
CA LEU A 641 4.64 20.78 40.17
C LEU A 641 6.04 20.40 40.73
N THR A 642 6.06 19.73 41.86
CA THR A 642 7.30 19.23 42.50
C THR A 642 7.79 18.01 41.75
N GLY A 643 9.03 18.06 41.30
CA GLY A 643 9.64 16.98 40.51
C GLY A 643 9.67 17.25 38.98
N LEU A 644 9.29 18.45 38.53
CA LEU A 644 9.51 18.87 37.15
C LEU A 644 10.92 19.50 36.99
N ASP A 645 11.52 19.30 35.82
CA ASP A 645 12.82 19.90 35.48
C ASP A 645 12.73 21.43 35.43
N GLU A 646 13.63 22.09 36.16
CA GLU A 646 13.65 23.56 36.23
C GLU A 646 13.86 24.22 34.86
N ALA A 647 14.68 23.59 34.00
CA ALA A 647 14.88 24.06 32.63
C ALA A 647 13.59 23.97 31.80
N SER A 648 12.76 22.93 32.03
CA SER A 648 11.46 22.80 31.41
C SER A 648 10.47 23.88 31.88
N LEU A 649 10.48 24.19 33.18
CA LEU A 649 9.59 25.21 33.76
C LEU A 649 9.85 26.62 33.20
N ARG A 650 11.11 26.96 32.84
CA ARG A 650 11.46 28.24 32.23
C ARG A 650 10.87 28.47 30.86
N ARG A 651 10.42 27.43 30.15
CA ARG A 651 9.83 27.49 28.81
C ARG A 651 8.33 27.79 28.81
N PHE A 652 7.70 27.79 29.99
CA PHE A 652 6.32 28.21 30.16
C PHE A 652 6.25 29.67 30.57
N GLN A 653 5.67 30.52 29.76
CA GLN A 653 5.44 31.93 30.07
C GLN A 653 4.43 32.11 31.20
N HIS A 654 3.38 31.27 31.19
CA HIS A 654 2.30 31.35 32.17
C HIS A 654 2.18 30.02 32.93
N LYS A 655 2.29 30.08 34.25
CA LYS A 655 2.13 28.97 35.16
C LYS A 655 0.89 29.25 36.02
N VAL A 656 -0.16 28.48 35.83
CA VAL A 656 -1.44 28.64 36.49
C VAL A 656 -1.65 27.46 37.46
N GLY A 657 -1.61 27.79 38.74
CA GLY A 657 -1.91 26.85 39.78
C GLY A 657 -3.41 26.71 39.99
N PHE A 658 -3.85 25.48 40.10
CA PHE A 658 -5.21 25.11 40.51
C PHE A 658 -5.15 24.59 41.94
N ASP A 659 -6.05 25.03 42.76
CA ASP A 659 -6.14 24.62 44.13
C ASP A 659 -7.55 24.08 44.44
N TRP A 660 -7.72 23.50 45.61
CA TRP A 660 -9.00 23.09 46.10
C TRP A 660 -9.99 24.25 46.15
N LEU A 661 -11.26 23.97 46.00
CA LEU A 661 -12.29 24.95 46.04
C LEU A 661 -12.30 25.73 47.36
N THR A 662 -12.49 27.02 47.31
CA THR A 662 -12.84 27.82 48.47
C THR A 662 -14.24 27.46 48.95
N GLN A 663 -14.61 27.84 50.20
CA GLN A 663 -15.96 27.64 50.72
C GLN A 663 -17.03 28.23 49.77
N ALA A 664 -16.81 29.45 49.29
CA ALA A 664 -17.71 30.09 48.35
C ALA A 664 -17.78 29.31 47.02
N GLY A 665 -16.64 28.81 46.54
CA GLY A 665 -16.57 27.94 45.33
C GLY A 665 -17.36 26.65 45.48
N ALA A 666 -17.21 25.98 46.63
CA ALA A 666 -17.94 24.76 46.93
C ALA A 666 -19.48 24.99 46.94
N GLU A 667 -19.93 26.13 47.49
CA GLU A 667 -21.37 26.49 47.46
C GLU A 667 -21.86 26.74 46.03
N ILE A 668 -21.05 27.42 45.18
CA ILE A 668 -21.39 27.65 43.78
C ILE A 668 -21.52 26.31 43.01
N PHE A 669 -20.56 25.41 43.15
CA PHE A 669 -20.62 24.08 42.54
C PHE A 669 -21.75 23.23 43.04
N TYR A 670 -22.04 23.24 44.38
CA TYR A 670 -23.21 22.58 44.94
C TYR A 670 -24.49 23.07 44.28
N ARG A 671 -24.71 24.39 44.31
CA ARG A 671 -25.91 25.01 43.76
C ARG A 671 -26.11 24.67 42.28
N ARG A 672 -25.04 24.59 41.53
CA ARG A 672 -25.09 24.40 40.08
C ARG A 672 -25.22 22.94 39.67
N LEU A 673 -24.52 22.03 40.33
CA LEU A 673 -24.43 20.63 39.91
C LEU A 673 -25.31 19.70 40.74
N LEU A 674 -25.47 19.96 42.03
CA LEU A 674 -26.14 19.02 42.95
C LEU A 674 -27.54 19.52 43.36
N ALA A 675 -27.75 20.81 43.53
CA ALA A 675 -29.08 21.35 43.87
C ALA A 675 -30.18 20.93 42.89
N PRO A 676 -29.95 20.82 41.57
CA PRO A 676 -30.98 20.35 40.62
C PRO A 676 -31.39 18.88 40.84
N LEU A 677 -30.62 18.10 41.59
CA LEU A 677 -30.88 16.67 41.85
C LEU A 677 -31.86 16.45 43.00
N THR A 678 -32.24 17.44 43.72
CA THR A 678 -33.12 17.35 44.90
C THR A 678 -34.19 18.43 44.90
N GLU A 679 -35.38 18.09 45.36
CA GLU A 679 -36.47 19.05 45.55
C GLU A 679 -36.34 19.86 46.85
N ARG A 680 -35.42 19.46 47.75
CA ARG A 680 -35.25 20.02 49.07
C ARG A 680 -34.14 21.10 49.05
N PRO A 681 -34.34 22.25 49.70
CA PRO A 681 -33.27 23.22 49.85
C PRO A 681 -32.16 22.70 50.76
N LEU A 682 -30.96 23.21 50.60
CA LEU A 682 -29.80 22.90 51.42
C LEU A 682 -30.07 23.35 52.86
N ASP A 683 -30.16 22.43 53.83
CA ASP A 683 -30.36 22.72 55.22
C ASP A 683 -29.10 23.30 55.89
N ARG A 684 -29.27 23.90 57.10
CA ARG A 684 -28.16 24.58 57.80
C ARG A 684 -27.03 23.61 58.20
N GLU A 685 -27.37 22.37 58.55
CA GLU A 685 -26.39 21.35 58.96
C GLU A 685 -25.57 20.87 57.79
N SER A 686 -26.21 20.54 56.68
CA SER A 686 -25.55 20.17 55.44
C SER A 686 -24.71 21.30 54.88
N ALA A 687 -25.17 22.56 54.95
CA ALA A 687 -24.41 23.75 54.56
C ALA A 687 -23.14 23.94 55.42
N ALA A 688 -23.25 23.74 56.73
CA ALA A 688 -22.11 23.81 57.66
C ALA A 688 -21.08 22.68 57.39
N ALA A 689 -21.58 21.47 57.13
CA ALA A 689 -20.74 20.35 56.74
C ALA A 689 -19.99 20.59 55.41
N LEU A 690 -20.67 21.11 54.40
CA LEU A 690 -20.04 21.47 53.13
C LEU A 690 -18.94 22.52 53.31
N ARG A 691 -19.14 23.56 54.13
CA ARG A 691 -18.13 24.58 54.41
C ARG A 691 -16.93 24.05 55.20
N SER A 692 -17.08 23.00 55.97
CA SER A 692 -15.98 22.39 56.74
C SER A 692 -15.03 21.54 55.90
N MET A 693 -15.39 21.25 54.64
CA MET A 693 -14.55 20.42 53.75
C MET A 693 -13.46 21.24 53.07
N HIS A 694 -12.22 20.86 53.21
CA HIS A 694 -11.06 21.64 52.72
C HIS A 694 -10.40 21.10 51.45
N ALA A 695 -10.77 19.90 50.94
CA ALA A 695 -10.13 19.26 49.80
C ALA A 695 -11.15 18.93 48.68
N LEU A 696 -12.11 19.80 48.49
CA LEU A 696 -13.12 19.67 47.40
C LEU A 696 -12.61 20.19 46.08
N ALA A 697 -12.88 19.41 45.03
CA ALA A 697 -12.61 19.78 43.63
C ALA A 697 -13.91 19.75 42.82
N PRO A 698 -14.02 20.47 41.69
CA PRO A 698 -15.16 20.36 40.78
C PRO A 698 -15.47 18.92 40.33
N GLY A 699 -14.44 18.08 40.18
CA GLY A 699 -14.59 16.66 39.85
C GLY A 699 -15.39 15.85 40.85
N ASP A 700 -15.36 16.21 42.17
CA ASP A 700 -16.11 15.51 43.19
C ASP A 700 -17.60 15.78 43.05
N PHE A 701 -17.96 17.01 42.77
CA PHE A 701 -19.37 17.36 42.52
C PHE A 701 -19.90 16.65 41.27
N ARG A 702 -19.04 16.44 40.27
CA ARG A 702 -19.39 15.68 39.08
C ARG A 702 -19.59 14.21 39.40
N ALA A 703 -18.69 13.57 40.15
CA ALA A 703 -18.81 12.18 40.56
C ALA A 703 -20.10 11.94 41.35
N VAL A 704 -20.40 12.84 42.32
CA VAL A 704 -21.62 12.78 43.09
C VAL A 704 -22.86 13.02 42.22
N ARG A 705 -22.84 13.99 41.32
CA ARG A 705 -23.91 14.22 40.35
C ARG A 705 -24.19 12.97 39.50
N ASP A 706 -23.17 12.35 38.95
CA ASP A 706 -23.31 11.16 38.10
C ASP A 706 -23.83 9.95 38.89
N ARG A 707 -23.46 9.84 40.17
CA ARG A 707 -23.94 8.78 41.10
C ARG A 707 -25.43 8.93 41.43
N PHE A 708 -25.90 10.15 41.67
CA PHE A 708 -27.27 10.43 42.11
C PHE A 708 -28.21 10.84 40.97
N GLY A 709 -27.68 11.19 39.79
CA GLY A 709 -28.46 11.71 38.66
C GLY A 709 -29.43 10.71 38.01
N LEU A 710 -29.33 9.43 38.38
CA LEU A 710 -30.26 8.37 37.96
C LEU A 710 -31.44 8.17 38.93
N LEU A 711 -31.37 8.80 40.11
CA LEU A 711 -32.41 8.68 41.14
C LEU A 711 -33.46 9.76 40.96
N PRO A 712 -34.75 9.50 41.30
CA PRO A 712 -35.78 10.53 41.33
C PRO A 712 -35.42 11.65 42.31
N PRO A 713 -35.62 12.94 41.96
CA PRO A 713 -35.29 14.07 42.83
C PRO A 713 -35.97 14.06 44.20
N SER A 714 -37.12 13.38 44.31
CA SER A 714 -37.85 13.20 45.56
C SER A 714 -37.14 12.29 46.57
N GLU A 715 -36.33 11.35 46.09
CA GLU A 715 -35.58 10.40 46.91
C GLU A 715 -34.19 10.89 47.34
N VAL A 716 -33.69 11.95 46.65
CA VAL A 716 -32.37 12.52 46.92
C VAL A 716 -32.49 13.61 47.99
N THR A 717 -31.70 13.49 49.05
CA THR A 717 -31.63 14.48 50.10
C THR A 717 -30.34 15.28 50.10
N PRO A 718 -30.34 16.57 50.48
CA PRO A 718 -29.11 17.35 50.59
C PRO A 718 -28.07 16.71 51.50
N ALA A 719 -28.49 16.12 52.59
CA ALA A 719 -27.60 15.39 53.53
C ALA A 719 -26.91 14.22 52.86
N ALA A 720 -27.58 13.45 51.99
CA ALA A 720 -26.97 12.32 51.24
C ALA A 720 -25.94 12.82 50.25
N LEU A 721 -26.22 13.93 49.53
CA LEU A 721 -25.30 14.55 48.58
C LEU A 721 -24.03 15.06 49.30
N VAL A 722 -24.19 15.75 50.43
CA VAL A 722 -23.08 16.27 51.22
C VAL A 722 -22.28 15.13 51.88
N ALA A 723 -22.93 14.06 52.34
CA ALA A 723 -22.26 12.88 52.86
C ALA A 723 -21.41 12.18 51.76
N ALA A 724 -21.92 12.08 50.54
CA ALA A 724 -21.16 11.55 49.43
C ALA A 724 -19.93 12.42 49.07
N LEU A 725 -20.02 13.76 49.09
CA LEU A 725 -18.87 14.63 48.96
C LEU A 725 -17.84 14.44 50.06
N ALA A 726 -18.30 14.25 51.31
CA ALA A 726 -17.41 13.95 52.45
C ALA A 726 -16.67 12.61 52.27
N GLU A 727 -17.33 11.61 51.70
CA GLU A 727 -16.73 10.31 51.37
C GLU A 727 -15.61 10.48 50.31
N GLU A 728 -15.86 11.22 49.22
CA GLU A 728 -14.85 11.51 48.22
C GLU A 728 -13.63 12.23 48.82
N THR A 729 -13.86 13.21 49.68
CA THR A 729 -12.79 13.95 50.38
C THR A 729 -11.97 13.03 51.27
N ARG A 730 -12.63 12.11 52.00
CA ARG A 730 -11.98 11.14 52.89
C ARG A 730 -11.09 10.17 52.11
N ILE A 731 -11.56 9.67 50.98
CA ILE A 731 -10.79 8.77 50.12
C ILE A 731 -9.51 9.44 49.67
N LYS A 732 -9.59 10.70 49.23
CA LYS A 732 -8.41 11.48 48.75
C LYS A 732 -7.38 11.72 49.87
N THR A 733 -7.86 12.09 51.06
CA THR A 733 -6.95 12.36 52.21
C THR A 733 -6.27 11.07 52.72
N ALA A 734 -6.95 9.94 52.65
CA ALA A 734 -6.38 8.63 52.98
C ALA A 734 -5.26 8.26 52.00
N HIS A 735 -5.43 8.48 50.70
CA HIS A 735 -4.39 8.24 49.71
C HIS A 735 -3.20 9.21 49.85
N ALA A 736 -3.42 10.48 50.06
CA ALA A 736 -2.36 11.46 50.28
C ALA A 736 -1.53 11.18 51.55
N GLY A 737 -2.14 10.57 52.60
CA GLY A 737 -1.47 10.11 53.81
C GLY A 737 -0.63 8.85 53.65
N ALA A 738 -1.01 7.97 52.71
CA ALA A 738 -0.27 6.76 52.38
C ALA A 738 1.01 7.04 51.61
N GLU A 739 1.01 8.01 50.66
CA GLU A 739 2.20 8.41 49.90
C GLU A 739 3.29 9.04 50.80
N LYS A 740 2.95 9.64 51.92
CA LYS A 740 3.94 10.16 52.91
C LYS A 740 4.57 9.06 53.80
N LYS A 741 4.08 7.83 53.80
CA LYS A 741 4.58 6.72 54.64
C LYS A 741 5.46 5.72 53.87
N ILE A 742 5.65 5.87 52.56
CA ILE A 742 6.56 5.03 51.80
C ILE A 742 7.81 5.90 51.50
N GLY A 743 8.56 6.22 52.53
CA GLY A 743 9.87 6.79 52.49
C GLY A 743 10.78 5.98 53.37
N PHE A 744 11.47 5.01 52.80
CA PHE A 744 12.70 4.44 53.35
C PHE A 744 13.87 4.91 52.51
#